data_c081acb7021a5bd1f738c22c4e7230d2
#
_entry.id   c081acb7021a5bd1f738c22c4e7230d2
#
_cell.length_a   1.000
_cell.length_b   1.000
_cell.length_c   1.000
_cell.angle_alpha   90.00
_cell.angle_beta   90.00
_cell.angle_gamma   90.00
#
_symmetry.space_group_name_H-M   'P 1'
#
loop_
_entity.id
_entity.type
_entity.pdbx_description
1 polymer ?
#
loop_
_entity_poly.entity_id
_entity_poly.type
_entity_poly.pdbx_seq_one_letter_code
_entity_poly.pdbx_strand_id
1 'polypeptide(L)'
;MKLTLYRLLVSAAITALFPTIQAQTSLGGSFVRANGSIPSQPVRIKVAPLAGSDTVYRSQTRPGGFFRLMLSSPGTYTINASYPGMEMEEWDSTVQVPEGGLNLGTIRLNANATSLDSVRIRARQGAVQKGDTTEYNASNYRVNRDADAETLIRKMPGITTENGQVKAQGENVQRVTVDGKEFFGDDVNTALRSLPAEIVGRVQVFDRMSDQSFFTGFDDGNSQKAINISTRAGRNNGVFGKVYGGYGRDAAEGRYQSGAVINWFKGIHRITFLGMSNNINQQNFSSQDLVGLGGSGGGGFSGMRGMPAGMRGMRMGGGSWGGGGMGNFSVGNSNGISNTHSAGLNYSTTLGTKVSLSTSYFFNRSVNTTENLTLRDYFSQRGAAQLYNDSTLSQSSSNNHRLNVRLEYAMDSMNSFVYSNRLSFQQSEQESRTAAFNDLRIPNNGLLRLNSAETRSNSLGDGINLSHSLLYKRRFVKPWRTFSVNLSQDENTRNSDAYLRSLNRFYESPDTTIGIDQLTASKNTGSTYKAEFNYTEPSGKNGQWQISYQPSYTRNYSERFTRSYDSSSRAYQRLDTLLSNRFTNTFFTHRPGLLYRRRGTNFNAMLGFNLQWTELRGDQDFPYTSEIIQPFFNILPTAMYQYRINQRSNVRFFYRTSTNLPSASQLQEVVDNSNPLLLNVGNSKLVQDFSQFVVGRYGWSKASSGESIFAFVMHNRANNYIANSTFIAQADTVLDGIRVLRGAQLNRPVNMDGYRVVRSFFSYGIPVKKLKSNFNGNGGVSYTRVPGLVNGLANFANTWNLNAGAVLSSNINELVDFTLSYSANYNLVTNTVRVDQDNNYLQQTGSARGNLQRKSGWVFSTELSYTGFSGLDAGFRQNFLLWNAGIGYKFLKDQKGEFRLTAFDLLGQNNSLNRSVTETYVEDVQTRVLQRYIMLNFTYNIRKFKRPAGLPGGGMNPMMMPR
;
A
#
# COMPACT_ATOMS: atom_id res chain seq x y z
N MET A 1 -12.17 23.42 76.12
CA MET A 1 -12.81 22.79 74.96
C MET A 1 -11.87 22.30 73.86
N LYS A 2 -10.58 22.66 73.82
CA LYS A 2 -9.61 22.14 72.85
C LYS A 2 -8.81 20.88 73.27
N LEU A 3 -8.79 20.54 74.58
CA LEU A 3 -8.08 19.37 75.07
C LEU A 3 -8.91 18.08 75.06
N THR A 4 -10.24 18.19 75.03
CA THR A 4 -11.17 17.06 75.08
C THR A 4 -11.36 16.49 73.65
N LEU A 5 -11.24 17.30 72.62
CA LEU A 5 -11.33 16.86 71.22
C LEU A 5 -10.09 16.11 70.76
N TYR A 6 -8.90 16.42 71.35
CA TYR A 6 -7.65 15.75 71.03
C TYR A 6 -7.56 14.34 71.63
N ARG A 7 -8.19 14.13 72.81
CA ARG A 7 -8.26 12.78 73.45
C ARG A 7 -9.27 11.86 72.73
N LEU A 8 -10.33 12.39 72.19
CA LEU A 8 -11.30 11.62 71.42
C LEU A 8 -10.76 11.19 70.01
N LEU A 9 -9.96 12.05 69.39
CA LEU A 9 -9.33 11.72 68.06
C LEU A 9 -8.16 10.72 68.22
N VAL A 10 -7.42 10.76 69.38
CA VAL A 10 -6.35 9.80 69.66
C VAL A 10 -6.90 8.45 70.05
N SER A 11 -8.02 8.39 70.74
CA SER A 11 -8.70 7.13 71.12
C SER A 11 -9.33 6.46 69.90
N ALA A 12 -9.89 7.24 68.97
CA ALA A 12 -10.43 6.71 67.71
C ALA A 12 -9.33 6.21 66.75
N ALA A 13 -8.11 6.82 66.78
CA ALA A 13 -6.97 6.37 65.95
C ALA A 13 -6.29 5.10 66.49
N ILE A 14 -6.39 4.82 67.78
CA ILE A 14 -5.80 3.60 68.38
C ILE A 14 -6.72 2.38 68.24
N THR A 15 -8.05 2.54 68.09
CA THR A 15 -8.97 1.43 67.82
C THR A 15 -9.02 1.05 66.35
N ALA A 16 -8.47 1.85 65.43
CA ALA A 16 -8.40 1.52 63.99
C ALA A 16 -7.10 0.76 63.61
N LEU A 17 -6.20 0.46 64.52
CA LEU A 17 -4.90 -0.14 64.26
C LEU A 17 -4.73 -1.60 64.74
N PHE A 18 -5.81 -2.24 65.17
CA PHE A 18 -5.78 -3.69 65.31
C PHE A 18 -6.35 -4.33 64.09
N PRO A 19 -5.50 -5.02 63.22
CA PRO A 19 -6.03 -5.91 62.25
C PRO A 19 -6.81 -7.00 62.94
N THR A 20 -8.09 -7.13 62.65
CA THR A 20 -8.86 -8.34 62.97
C THR A 20 -8.07 -9.52 62.46
N ILE A 21 -7.48 -10.32 63.38
CA ILE A 21 -6.88 -11.60 63.03
C ILE A 21 -8.08 -12.47 62.61
N GLN A 22 -8.33 -12.52 61.26
CA GLN A 22 -9.21 -13.53 60.74
C GLN A 22 -8.52 -14.88 60.91
N ALA A 23 -9.13 -15.77 61.62
CA ALA A 23 -8.66 -17.12 61.82
C ALA A 23 -8.51 -17.80 60.45
N GLN A 24 -7.26 -17.93 60.00
CA GLN A 24 -6.97 -18.61 58.75
C GLN A 24 -7.15 -20.11 58.93
N THR A 25 -8.04 -20.68 58.12
CA THR A 25 -8.32 -22.12 58.14
C THR A 25 -7.44 -22.82 57.14
N SER A 26 -6.79 -23.94 57.50
CA SER A 26 -5.90 -24.67 56.60
C SER A 26 -6.59 -25.87 55.94
N LEU A 27 -6.39 -26.03 54.63
CA LEU A 27 -6.78 -27.21 53.83
C LEU A 27 -5.53 -27.90 53.32
N GLY A 28 -5.34 -29.18 53.61
CA GLY A 28 -4.18 -29.93 53.18
C GLY A 28 -4.49 -31.36 52.79
N GLY A 29 -3.53 -32.02 52.15
CA GLY A 29 -3.62 -33.41 51.71
C GLY A 29 -2.48 -33.79 50.76
N SER A 30 -2.55 -34.98 50.21
CA SER A 30 -1.64 -35.44 49.17
C SER A 30 -2.40 -36.10 48.02
N PHE A 31 -1.91 -35.92 46.79
CA PHE A 31 -2.44 -36.60 45.57
C PHE A 31 -1.53 -37.72 45.14
N VAL A 32 -2.13 -38.85 44.75
CA VAL A 32 -1.47 -39.92 44.03
C VAL A 32 -2.18 -40.14 42.69
N ARG A 33 -1.46 -40.62 41.72
CA ARG A 33 -2.00 -40.87 40.39
C ARG A 33 -3.01 -42.02 40.38
N ALA A 34 -3.81 -42.16 39.35
CA ALA A 34 -4.79 -43.25 39.20
C ALA A 34 -4.16 -44.65 39.32
N ASN A 35 -2.90 -44.82 38.95
CA ASN A 35 -2.12 -46.05 39.13
C ASN A 35 -1.46 -46.21 40.52
N GLY A 36 -1.71 -45.28 41.43
CA GLY A 36 -1.13 -45.32 42.79
C GLY A 36 0.30 -44.74 42.91
N SER A 37 0.95 -44.31 41.84
CA SER A 37 2.27 -43.72 41.88
C SER A 37 2.25 -42.23 42.34
N ILE A 38 3.34 -41.77 42.88
CA ILE A 38 3.52 -40.34 43.20
C ILE A 38 3.61 -39.50 41.92
N PRO A 39 2.88 -38.33 41.82
CA PRO A 39 2.97 -37.46 40.63
C PRO A 39 4.39 -36.96 40.40
N SER A 40 4.93 -37.15 39.19
CA SER A 40 6.25 -36.66 38.80
C SER A 40 6.27 -35.17 38.41
N GLN A 41 5.08 -34.62 38.20
CA GLN A 41 4.87 -33.18 37.97
C GLN A 41 3.85 -32.64 38.97
N PRO A 42 3.88 -31.35 39.31
CA PRO A 42 2.93 -30.77 40.26
C PRO A 42 1.47 -30.91 39.79
N VAL A 43 0.59 -31.42 40.68
CA VAL A 43 -0.86 -31.41 40.48
C VAL A 43 -1.35 -29.98 40.73
N ARG A 44 -2.14 -29.47 39.81
CA ARG A 44 -2.75 -28.13 39.87
C ARG A 44 -4.04 -28.23 40.70
N ILE A 45 -4.17 -27.36 41.69
CA ILE A 45 -5.32 -27.36 42.62
C ILE A 45 -6.03 -26.02 42.53
N LYS A 46 -7.35 -26.05 42.31
CA LYS A 46 -8.24 -24.89 42.34
C LYS A 46 -9.29 -25.13 43.41
N VAL A 47 -9.40 -24.21 44.38
CA VAL A 47 -10.39 -24.26 45.46
C VAL A 47 -11.28 -23.02 45.36
N ALA A 48 -12.59 -23.20 45.33
CA ALA A 48 -13.56 -22.09 45.26
C ALA A 48 -14.66 -22.31 46.32
N PRO A 49 -15.14 -21.27 47.03
CA PRO A 49 -16.28 -21.40 47.93
C PRO A 49 -17.54 -21.75 47.14
N LEU A 50 -18.41 -22.58 47.70
CA LEU A 50 -19.64 -23.01 47.08
C LEU A 50 -20.71 -21.90 47.02
N ALA A 51 -20.68 -20.94 47.94
CA ALA A 51 -21.56 -19.78 48.00
C ALA A 51 -20.83 -18.57 48.57
N GLY A 52 -21.10 -17.38 48.07
CA GLY A 52 -20.85 -16.10 48.74
C GLY A 52 -19.60 -15.31 48.44
N SER A 53 -18.61 -15.77 47.66
CA SER A 53 -17.48 -14.91 47.18
C SER A 53 -16.85 -15.39 45.89
N ASP A 54 -16.41 -14.45 45.03
CA ASP A 54 -15.70 -14.76 43.78
C ASP A 54 -14.21 -15.15 44.00
N THR A 55 -13.78 -15.41 45.20
CA THR A 55 -12.38 -15.69 45.55
C THR A 55 -12.02 -17.12 45.19
N VAL A 56 -11.16 -17.30 44.21
CA VAL A 56 -10.65 -18.60 43.79
C VAL A 56 -9.20 -18.77 44.23
N TYR A 57 -8.94 -19.73 45.08
CA TYR A 57 -7.59 -20.10 45.54
C TYR A 57 -6.96 -21.08 44.54
N ARG A 58 -5.72 -20.81 44.13
CA ARG A 58 -4.96 -21.65 43.21
C ARG A 58 -3.64 -22.05 43.85
N SER A 59 -3.31 -23.34 43.82
CA SER A 59 -2.08 -23.90 44.34
C SER A 59 -1.56 -25.05 43.49
N GLN A 60 -0.36 -25.53 43.83
CA GLN A 60 0.24 -26.72 43.19
C GLN A 60 0.84 -27.59 44.30
N THR A 61 0.87 -28.92 44.04
CA THR A 61 1.54 -29.83 44.97
C THR A 61 3.04 -29.63 44.99
N ARG A 62 3.65 -29.84 46.16
CA ARG A 62 5.09 -29.96 46.35
C ARG A 62 5.58 -31.35 45.89
N PRO A 63 6.91 -31.56 45.72
CA PRO A 63 7.45 -32.90 45.49
C PRO A 63 6.89 -33.91 46.52
N GLY A 64 6.46 -35.08 46.06
CA GLY A 64 5.75 -36.06 46.85
C GLY A 64 4.21 -35.95 46.83
N GLY A 65 3.65 -34.99 46.05
CA GLY A 65 2.19 -34.87 45.85
C GLY A 65 1.47 -34.09 46.96
N PHE A 66 2.17 -33.53 47.97
CA PHE A 66 1.57 -32.83 49.09
C PHE A 66 1.16 -31.39 48.74
N PHE A 67 0.04 -30.95 49.35
CA PHE A 67 -0.37 -29.54 49.29
C PHE A 67 -0.87 -29.03 50.63
N ARG A 68 -0.76 -27.75 50.85
CA ARG A 68 -1.39 -27.04 51.97
C ARG A 68 -1.78 -25.65 51.50
N LEU A 69 -3.04 -25.30 51.68
CA LEU A 69 -3.64 -24.02 51.31
C LEU A 69 -4.24 -23.34 52.55
N MET A 70 -4.05 -22.04 52.68
CA MET A 70 -4.70 -21.25 53.70
C MET A 70 -5.93 -20.58 53.10
N LEU A 71 -7.08 -20.80 53.72
CA LEU A 71 -8.36 -20.24 53.34
C LEU A 71 -8.72 -19.09 54.28
N SER A 72 -9.44 -18.10 53.79
CA SER A 72 -9.78 -16.89 54.55
C SER A 72 -10.88 -17.11 55.58
N SER A 73 -11.70 -18.18 55.42
CA SER A 73 -12.79 -18.51 56.35
C SER A 73 -13.14 -19.99 56.32
N PRO A 74 -13.68 -20.58 57.38
CA PRO A 74 -14.31 -21.91 57.35
C PRO A 74 -15.54 -21.89 56.46
N GLY A 75 -15.87 -23.03 55.82
CA GLY A 75 -17.03 -23.10 54.93
C GLY A 75 -16.98 -24.27 53.95
N THR A 76 -17.92 -24.34 53.05
CA THR A 76 -17.99 -25.37 52.03
C THR A 76 -17.26 -24.90 50.75
N TYR A 77 -16.31 -25.72 50.30
CA TYR A 77 -15.46 -25.41 49.15
C TYR A 77 -15.53 -26.53 48.12
N THR A 78 -15.53 -26.16 46.85
CA THR A 78 -15.29 -27.10 45.74
C THR A 78 -13.79 -27.12 45.40
N ILE A 79 -13.23 -28.30 45.28
CA ILE A 79 -11.81 -28.53 44.96
C ILE A 79 -11.75 -29.25 43.65
N ASN A 80 -11.02 -28.67 42.68
CA ASN A 80 -10.63 -29.32 41.44
C ASN A 80 -9.11 -29.55 41.49
N ALA A 81 -8.69 -30.74 41.22
CA ALA A 81 -7.28 -31.13 41.11
C ALA A 81 -7.04 -31.75 39.73
N SER A 82 -6.01 -31.27 39.02
CA SER A 82 -5.66 -31.80 37.69
C SER A 82 -4.15 -32.06 37.56
N TYR A 83 -3.79 -33.23 37.06
CA TYR A 83 -2.42 -33.64 36.80
C TYR A 83 -2.12 -33.48 35.30
N PRO A 84 -1.12 -32.68 34.90
CA PRO A 84 -0.77 -32.48 33.51
C PRO A 84 0.13 -33.63 33.00
N GLY A 85 -0.45 -34.67 32.43
CA GLY A 85 0.26 -35.82 31.87
C GLY A 85 -0.22 -36.14 30.46
N MET A 86 0.30 -37.23 29.81
CA MET A 86 -0.23 -37.77 28.56
C MET A 86 -1.69 -38.18 28.68
N GLU A 87 -2.11 -38.61 29.84
CA GLU A 87 -3.49 -38.87 30.24
C GLU A 87 -3.83 -37.85 31.33
N MET A 88 -4.85 -37.02 31.12
CA MET A 88 -5.33 -36.07 32.14
C MET A 88 -5.96 -36.88 33.27
N GLU A 89 -5.41 -36.80 34.43
CA GLU A 89 -5.98 -37.33 35.64
C GLU A 89 -6.55 -36.20 36.46
N GLU A 90 -7.81 -36.31 36.88
CA GLU A 90 -8.53 -35.24 37.59
C GLU A 90 -9.25 -35.79 38.81
N TRP A 91 -9.48 -34.90 39.79
CA TRP A 91 -10.30 -35.17 40.94
C TRP A 91 -11.10 -33.95 41.33
N ASP A 92 -12.39 -34.09 41.49
CA ASP A 92 -13.31 -33.04 41.90
C ASP A 92 -14.07 -33.49 43.14
N SER A 93 -14.18 -32.61 44.14
CA SER A 93 -15.02 -32.87 45.32
C SER A 93 -15.46 -31.58 45.98
N THR A 94 -16.53 -31.66 46.73
CA THR A 94 -17.00 -30.59 47.63
C THR A 94 -16.75 -31.01 49.06
N VAL A 95 -16.05 -30.16 49.80
CA VAL A 95 -15.64 -30.45 51.19
C VAL A 95 -16.06 -29.31 52.12
N GLN A 96 -16.43 -29.65 53.35
CA GLN A 96 -16.69 -28.68 54.43
C GLN A 96 -15.42 -28.55 55.24
N VAL A 97 -14.84 -27.35 55.29
CA VAL A 97 -13.62 -27.05 56.03
C VAL A 97 -14.02 -26.36 57.34
N PRO A 98 -13.77 -27.00 58.50
CA PRO A 98 -14.06 -26.43 59.81
C PRO A 98 -13.02 -25.40 60.29
N GLU A 99 -13.23 -24.64 61.35
CA GLU A 99 -12.34 -23.59 61.88
C GLU A 99 -10.92 -24.11 62.20
N GLY A 100 -10.77 -25.37 62.56
CA GLY A 100 -9.47 -26.02 62.81
C GLY A 100 -8.70 -26.47 61.62
N GLY A 101 -9.27 -26.31 60.43
CA GLY A 101 -8.70 -26.82 59.16
C GLY A 101 -9.09 -28.27 58.85
N LEU A 102 -8.81 -28.71 57.64
CA LEU A 102 -9.14 -30.05 57.14
C LEU A 102 -7.94 -30.68 56.41
N ASN A 103 -7.62 -31.89 56.81
CA ASN A 103 -6.64 -32.72 56.05
C ASN A 103 -7.41 -33.83 55.36
N LEU A 104 -7.34 -33.81 54.01
CA LEU A 104 -8.03 -34.74 53.11
C LEU A 104 -7.35 -36.12 53.02
N GLY A 105 -6.17 -36.30 53.69
CA GLY A 105 -5.38 -37.51 53.55
C GLY A 105 -4.79 -37.66 52.13
N THR A 106 -4.67 -38.93 51.70
CA THR A 106 -4.17 -39.25 50.35
C THR A 106 -5.35 -39.48 49.39
N ILE A 107 -5.39 -38.65 48.38
CA ILE A 107 -6.45 -38.62 47.37
C ILE A 107 -5.91 -39.24 46.09
N ARG A 108 -6.66 -40.21 45.53
CA ARG A 108 -6.33 -40.81 44.23
C ARG A 108 -7.00 -40.03 43.11
N LEU A 109 -6.21 -39.58 42.14
CA LEU A 109 -6.74 -38.97 40.94
C LEU A 109 -7.44 -40.04 40.07
N ASN A 110 -8.54 -39.67 39.45
CA ASN A 110 -9.24 -40.55 38.53
C ASN A 110 -8.64 -40.38 37.12
N ALA A 111 -8.27 -41.48 36.46
CA ALA A 111 -7.99 -41.45 35.04
C ALA A 111 -9.29 -41.12 34.31
N ASN A 112 -9.38 -39.95 33.68
CA ASN A 112 -10.47 -39.72 32.77
C ASN A 112 -10.32 -40.66 31.60
N ALA A 113 -11.14 -41.76 31.59
CA ALA A 113 -11.39 -42.46 30.34
C ALA A 113 -11.84 -41.43 29.32
N THR A 114 -11.04 -41.25 28.28
CA THR A 114 -11.30 -40.30 27.20
C THR A 114 -12.73 -40.50 26.72
N SER A 115 -13.69 -39.79 27.24
CA SER A 115 -14.88 -39.49 26.45
C SER A 115 -14.34 -38.74 25.27
N LEU A 116 -14.40 -39.29 24.08
CA LEU A 116 -14.21 -38.60 22.83
C LEU A 116 -15.10 -37.38 22.92
N ASP A 117 -14.47 -36.27 23.32
CA ASP A 117 -15.12 -34.98 23.35
C ASP A 117 -15.76 -34.81 21.98
N SER A 118 -17.05 -34.64 21.96
CA SER A 118 -17.78 -34.45 20.70
C SER A 118 -17.00 -33.46 19.93
N VAL A 119 -16.52 -33.83 18.75
CA VAL A 119 -15.78 -32.93 17.84
C VAL A 119 -16.73 -31.77 17.63
N ARG A 120 -16.61 -30.73 18.48
CA ARG A 120 -17.22 -29.46 18.21
C ARG A 120 -16.51 -28.93 16.97
N ILE A 121 -17.12 -29.24 15.82
CA ILE A 121 -16.82 -28.55 14.56
C ILE A 121 -17.18 -27.10 14.83
N ARG A 122 -16.25 -26.36 15.44
CA ARG A 122 -16.33 -24.89 15.44
C ARG A 122 -16.25 -24.54 13.96
N ALA A 123 -17.36 -24.06 13.42
CA ALA A 123 -17.39 -23.53 12.07
C ALA A 123 -16.17 -22.62 11.92
N ARG A 124 -15.28 -22.96 10.97
CA ARG A 124 -14.04 -22.21 10.77
C ARG A 124 -14.43 -20.77 10.50
N GLN A 125 -14.03 -19.86 11.39
CA GLN A 125 -14.39 -18.44 11.30
C GLN A 125 -13.77 -17.86 10.03
N GLY A 126 -14.57 -17.24 9.16
CA GLY A 126 -14.12 -16.70 7.87
C GLY A 126 -13.24 -15.47 8.02
N ALA A 127 -13.79 -14.40 8.58
CA ALA A 127 -13.11 -13.14 8.86
C ALA A 127 -13.42 -12.73 10.31
N VAL A 128 -12.41 -12.28 11.04
CA VAL A 128 -12.54 -11.81 12.43
C VAL A 128 -11.93 -10.44 12.57
N GLN A 129 -12.70 -9.49 13.13
CA GLN A 129 -12.17 -8.17 13.47
C GLN A 129 -11.52 -8.23 14.86
N LYS A 130 -10.23 -7.91 14.95
CA LYS A 130 -9.45 -7.83 16.19
C LYS A 130 -8.90 -6.41 16.36
N GLY A 131 -9.67 -5.53 16.97
CA GLY A 131 -9.31 -4.12 17.06
C GLY A 131 -9.36 -3.45 15.68
N ASP A 132 -8.23 -2.95 15.20
CA ASP A 132 -8.03 -2.39 13.83
C ASP A 132 -7.64 -3.43 12.79
N THR A 133 -7.34 -4.65 13.19
CA THR A 133 -6.88 -5.73 12.32
C THR A 133 -8.04 -6.63 11.90
N THR A 134 -8.20 -6.83 10.60
CA THR A 134 -9.09 -7.85 10.04
C THR A 134 -8.27 -9.11 9.75
N GLU A 135 -8.58 -10.20 10.44
CA GLU A 135 -7.89 -11.51 10.27
C GLU A 135 -8.76 -12.47 9.46
N TYR A 136 -8.21 -13.02 8.39
CA TYR A 136 -8.83 -14.03 7.54
C TYR A 136 -8.14 -15.39 7.72
N ASN A 137 -8.93 -16.45 7.88
CA ASN A 137 -8.41 -17.81 7.87
C ASN A 137 -8.32 -18.31 6.44
N ALA A 138 -7.10 -18.54 5.94
CA ALA A 138 -6.84 -18.98 4.57
C ALA A 138 -7.56 -20.28 4.18
N SER A 139 -7.81 -21.18 5.14
CA SER A 139 -8.49 -22.45 4.87
C SER A 139 -9.97 -22.31 4.46
N ASN A 140 -10.57 -21.13 4.64
CA ASN A 140 -11.94 -20.86 4.22
C ASN A 140 -12.05 -20.41 2.76
N TYR A 141 -10.92 -20.13 2.11
CA TYR A 141 -10.86 -19.66 0.73
C TYR A 141 -10.10 -20.68 -0.11
N ARG A 142 -10.84 -21.43 -0.92
CA ARG A 142 -10.27 -22.51 -1.71
C ARG A 142 -9.73 -21.97 -3.02
N VAL A 143 -8.50 -22.32 -3.33
CA VAL A 143 -7.80 -21.99 -4.58
C VAL A 143 -7.14 -23.25 -5.13
N ASN A 144 -6.77 -23.24 -6.40
CA ASN A 144 -5.96 -24.32 -6.98
C ASN A 144 -4.67 -24.51 -6.18
N ARG A 145 -4.20 -25.74 -6.12
CA ARG A 145 -3.01 -26.13 -5.35
C ARG A 145 -1.74 -25.34 -5.73
N ASP A 146 -1.64 -24.93 -7.01
CA ASP A 146 -0.49 -24.19 -7.56
C ASP A 146 -0.68 -22.67 -7.54
N ALA A 147 -1.80 -22.20 -6.95
CA ALA A 147 -2.07 -20.77 -6.83
C ALA A 147 -1.04 -20.09 -5.90
N ASP A 148 -0.78 -18.82 -6.17
CA ASP A 148 0.00 -17.95 -5.30
C ASP A 148 -0.85 -17.28 -4.20
N ALA A 149 -0.19 -16.60 -3.28
CA ALA A 149 -0.87 -15.91 -2.18
C ALA A 149 -1.75 -14.75 -2.70
N GLU A 150 -1.38 -14.08 -3.79
CA GLU A 150 -2.21 -13.05 -4.41
C GLU A 150 -3.57 -13.60 -4.82
N THR A 151 -3.60 -14.74 -5.52
CA THR A 151 -4.84 -15.41 -5.94
C THR A 151 -5.72 -15.78 -4.75
N LEU A 152 -5.12 -16.20 -3.64
CA LEU A 152 -5.84 -16.52 -2.41
C LEU A 152 -6.46 -15.30 -1.76
N ILE A 153 -5.68 -14.23 -1.56
CA ILE A 153 -6.15 -13.04 -0.83
C ILE A 153 -7.24 -12.28 -1.60
N ARG A 154 -7.24 -12.34 -2.92
CA ARG A 154 -8.28 -11.72 -3.78
C ARG A 154 -9.67 -12.32 -3.58
N LYS A 155 -9.78 -13.54 -3.04
CA LYS A 155 -11.06 -14.14 -2.65
C LYS A 155 -11.57 -13.64 -1.29
N MET A 156 -10.76 -12.89 -0.55
CA MET A 156 -11.11 -12.38 0.78
C MET A 156 -11.91 -11.08 0.67
N PRO A 157 -12.99 -10.92 1.45
CA PRO A 157 -13.81 -9.72 1.42
C PRO A 157 -13.02 -8.43 1.68
N GLY A 158 -13.31 -7.37 0.90
CA GLY A 158 -12.64 -6.08 1.03
C GLY A 158 -11.24 -6.01 0.44
N ILE A 159 -10.76 -7.07 -0.22
CA ILE A 159 -9.50 -7.05 -0.98
C ILE A 159 -9.81 -7.06 -2.48
N THR A 160 -9.24 -6.09 -3.19
CA THR A 160 -9.37 -5.93 -4.64
C THR A 160 -8.01 -5.74 -5.28
N THR A 161 -7.93 -5.89 -6.60
CA THR A 161 -6.72 -5.55 -7.35
C THR A 161 -7.11 -4.59 -8.47
N GLU A 162 -6.49 -3.44 -8.50
CA GLU A 162 -6.73 -2.40 -9.52
C GLU A 162 -5.39 -1.98 -10.13
N ASN A 163 -5.33 -1.91 -11.45
CA ASN A 163 -4.10 -1.55 -12.19
C ASN A 163 -2.86 -2.33 -11.74
N GLY A 164 -3.04 -3.62 -11.42
CA GLY A 164 -1.98 -4.48 -10.92
C GLY A 164 -1.58 -4.24 -9.45
N GLN A 165 -2.26 -3.34 -8.73
CA GLN A 165 -2.01 -3.05 -7.31
C GLN A 165 -3.07 -3.69 -6.43
N VAL A 166 -2.62 -4.30 -5.33
CA VAL A 166 -3.53 -4.87 -4.33
C VAL A 166 -4.04 -3.76 -3.43
N LYS A 167 -5.36 -3.66 -3.34
CA LYS A 167 -6.06 -2.79 -2.39
C LYS A 167 -6.73 -3.61 -1.31
N ALA A 168 -6.66 -3.14 -0.09
CA ALA A 168 -7.38 -3.71 1.03
C ALA A 168 -8.23 -2.62 1.68
N GLN A 169 -9.53 -2.89 1.82
CA GLN A 169 -10.49 -1.93 2.40
C GLN A 169 -10.51 -0.58 1.63
N GLY A 170 -10.35 -0.62 0.30
CA GLY A 170 -10.34 0.55 -0.57
C GLY A 170 -9.02 1.34 -0.63
N GLU A 171 -8.00 0.95 0.15
CA GLU A 171 -6.69 1.60 0.18
C GLU A 171 -5.60 0.69 -0.40
N ASN A 172 -4.61 1.28 -1.08
CA ASN A 172 -3.49 0.52 -1.61
C ASN A 172 -2.69 -0.12 -0.46
N VAL A 173 -2.44 -1.42 -0.57
CA VAL A 173 -1.50 -2.11 0.31
C VAL A 173 -0.09 -1.63 -0.03
N GLN A 174 0.65 -1.18 0.97
CA GLN A 174 2.00 -0.63 0.79
C GLN A 174 3.08 -1.55 1.35
N ARG A 175 2.70 -2.57 2.13
CA ARG A 175 3.67 -3.45 2.77
C ARG A 175 3.11 -4.86 2.99
N VAL A 176 3.97 -5.85 2.74
CA VAL A 176 3.68 -7.26 3.04
C VAL A 176 4.73 -7.78 4.03
N THR A 177 4.26 -8.46 5.08
CA THR A 177 5.12 -9.19 6.01
C THR A 177 4.76 -10.66 6.01
N VAL A 178 5.73 -11.52 6.28
CA VAL A 178 5.55 -12.97 6.45
C VAL A 178 6.00 -13.34 7.86
N ASP A 179 5.06 -13.83 8.67
CA ASP A 179 5.25 -14.06 10.11
C ASP A 179 5.86 -12.84 10.83
N GLY A 180 5.38 -11.63 10.50
CA GLY A 180 5.81 -10.37 11.08
C GLY A 180 7.10 -9.77 10.51
N LYS A 181 7.85 -10.48 9.66
CA LYS A 181 9.09 -9.99 9.03
C LYS A 181 8.80 -9.39 7.66
N GLU A 182 9.47 -8.32 7.33
CA GLU A 182 9.35 -7.70 6.00
C GLU A 182 9.79 -8.65 4.90
N PHE A 183 9.03 -8.65 3.81
CA PHE A 183 9.25 -9.56 2.70
C PHE A 183 9.24 -8.76 1.39
N PHE A 184 10.37 -8.66 0.71
CA PHE A 184 10.63 -7.80 -0.45
C PHE A 184 10.39 -6.30 -0.22
N GLY A 185 10.52 -5.81 1.03
CA GLY A 185 10.35 -4.39 1.36
C GLY A 185 8.95 -3.88 1.03
N ASP A 186 8.84 -2.85 0.18
CA ASP A 186 7.57 -2.23 -0.21
C ASP A 186 6.98 -2.84 -1.50
N ASP A 187 7.63 -3.86 -2.09
CA ASP A 187 7.11 -4.50 -3.29
C ASP A 187 6.06 -5.58 -2.94
N VAL A 188 4.82 -5.12 -2.80
CA VAL A 188 3.66 -5.94 -2.45
C VAL A 188 3.39 -7.04 -3.48
N ASN A 189 3.50 -6.72 -4.77
CA ASN A 189 3.20 -7.64 -5.84
C ASN A 189 4.21 -8.78 -5.90
N THR A 190 5.51 -8.46 -5.84
CA THR A 190 6.57 -9.46 -5.77
C THR A 190 6.41 -10.34 -4.54
N ALA A 191 6.11 -9.76 -3.38
CA ALA A 191 5.91 -10.51 -2.15
C ALA A 191 4.77 -11.52 -2.26
N LEU A 192 3.60 -11.12 -2.77
CA LEU A 192 2.41 -11.97 -2.85
C LEU A 192 2.51 -13.05 -3.93
N ARG A 193 3.13 -12.77 -5.07
CA ARG A 193 3.31 -13.71 -6.18
C ARG A 193 4.41 -14.72 -5.96
N SER A 194 5.40 -14.38 -5.12
CA SER A 194 6.49 -15.31 -4.78
C SER A 194 6.12 -16.36 -3.74
N LEU A 195 4.97 -16.23 -3.07
CA LEU A 195 4.50 -17.13 -2.03
C LEU A 195 3.40 -18.04 -2.55
N PRO A 196 3.53 -19.38 -2.49
CA PRO A 196 2.45 -20.30 -2.78
C PRO A 196 1.30 -20.15 -1.77
N ALA A 197 0.05 -20.20 -2.22
CA ALA A 197 -1.13 -20.18 -1.34
C ALA A 197 -1.13 -21.31 -0.31
N GLU A 198 -0.50 -22.43 -0.64
CA GLU A 198 -0.39 -23.62 0.21
C GLU A 198 0.27 -23.35 1.56
N ILE A 199 1.22 -22.39 1.63
CA ILE A 199 1.90 -22.04 2.89
C ILE A 199 1.12 -21.08 3.76
N VAL A 200 0.11 -20.40 3.22
CA VAL A 200 -0.66 -19.37 3.92
C VAL A 200 -1.63 -20.00 4.91
N GLY A 201 -1.47 -19.65 6.17
CA GLY A 201 -2.37 -20.07 7.25
C GLY A 201 -3.43 -19.02 7.58
N ARG A 202 -3.00 -17.80 7.79
CA ARG A 202 -3.85 -16.62 8.10
C ARG A 202 -3.33 -15.41 7.36
N VAL A 203 -4.25 -14.51 7.03
CA VAL A 203 -3.96 -13.21 6.43
C VAL A 203 -4.54 -12.14 7.34
N GLN A 204 -3.73 -11.19 7.74
CA GLN A 204 -4.11 -10.07 8.60
C GLN A 204 -3.96 -8.78 7.80
N VAL A 205 -5.04 -7.98 7.76
CA VAL A 205 -5.08 -6.66 7.13
C VAL A 205 -5.21 -5.62 8.23
N PHE A 206 -4.30 -4.66 8.28
CA PHE A 206 -4.26 -3.64 9.33
C PHE A 206 -3.55 -2.36 8.85
N ASP A 207 -3.75 -1.27 9.61
CA ASP A 207 -3.00 -0.04 9.44
C ASP A 207 -1.71 -0.14 10.26
N ARG A 208 -0.57 -0.34 9.61
CA ARG A 208 0.74 -0.37 10.26
C ARG A 208 1.18 1.05 10.56
N MET A 209 1.30 1.36 11.82
CA MET A 209 1.92 2.60 12.28
C MET A 209 3.41 2.63 11.96
N SER A 210 4.02 3.82 11.90
CA SER A 210 5.48 3.95 11.89
C SER A 210 6.09 3.28 13.13
N ASP A 211 7.36 2.87 13.07
CA ASP A 211 8.03 2.21 14.21
C ASP A 211 8.09 3.12 15.45
N GLN A 212 8.18 4.43 15.24
CA GLN A 212 8.16 5.43 16.29
C GLN A 212 6.75 5.60 16.89
N SER A 213 5.71 5.71 16.05
CA SER A 213 4.32 5.77 16.47
C SER A 213 3.88 4.51 17.22
N PHE A 214 4.28 3.35 16.74
CA PHE A 214 4.01 2.08 17.42
C PHE A 214 4.67 2.03 18.82
N PHE A 215 5.88 2.58 18.92
CA PHE A 215 6.63 2.62 20.18
C PHE A 215 6.05 3.63 21.18
N THR A 216 5.75 4.85 20.77
CA THR A 216 5.20 5.91 21.61
C THR A 216 3.72 5.72 21.86
N GLY A 217 3.03 5.08 20.94
CA GLY A 217 1.59 4.89 20.90
C GLY A 217 0.80 6.08 20.39
N PHE A 218 1.43 7.12 19.88
CA PHE A 218 0.80 8.26 19.23
C PHE A 218 0.87 8.09 17.72
N ASP A 219 -0.26 8.26 17.06
CA ASP A 219 -0.34 8.17 15.60
C ASP A 219 0.21 9.46 14.97
N ASP A 220 1.29 9.34 14.19
CA ASP A 220 1.92 10.45 13.47
C ASP A 220 1.25 10.73 12.11
N GLY A 221 0.19 9.98 11.77
CA GLY A 221 -0.51 10.05 10.50
C GLY A 221 0.23 9.41 9.33
N ASN A 222 1.33 8.69 9.56
CA ASN A 222 2.11 7.96 8.55
C ASN A 222 1.78 6.46 8.53
N SER A 223 0.61 6.07 9.05
CA SER A 223 0.17 4.69 9.01
C SER A 223 -0.03 4.21 7.56
N GLN A 224 0.40 2.98 7.28
CA GLN A 224 0.35 2.35 5.96
C GLN A 224 -0.55 1.13 6.00
N LYS A 225 -1.38 0.93 4.96
CA LYS A 225 -2.14 -0.31 4.83
C LYS A 225 -1.17 -1.48 4.61
N ALA A 226 -1.22 -2.49 5.48
CA ALA A 226 -0.31 -3.62 5.45
C ALA A 226 -1.05 -4.96 5.49
N ILE A 227 -0.43 -5.98 4.90
CA ILE A 227 -0.85 -7.37 4.98
C ILE A 227 0.24 -8.18 5.68
N ASN A 228 -0.13 -8.91 6.74
CA ASN A 228 0.73 -9.93 7.33
C ASN A 228 0.22 -11.32 6.97
N ILE A 229 1.08 -12.14 6.40
CA ILE A 229 0.83 -13.55 6.07
C ILE A 229 1.45 -14.39 7.18
N SER A 230 0.60 -15.08 7.95
CA SER A 230 1.07 -16.10 8.90
C SER A 230 1.13 -17.45 8.21
N THR A 231 2.29 -18.10 8.25
CA THR A 231 2.49 -19.41 7.60
C THR A 231 1.80 -20.54 8.38
N ARG A 232 1.40 -21.59 7.65
CA ARG A 232 0.82 -22.82 8.28
C ARG A 232 1.89 -23.57 9.08
N ALA A 233 1.52 -24.12 10.20
CA ALA A 233 2.37 -25.04 10.96
C ALA A 233 2.84 -26.21 10.06
N GLY A 234 4.15 -26.49 10.09
CA GLY A 234 4.76 -27.54 9.27
C GLY A 234 5.01 -27.16 7.79
N ARG A 235 4.61 -25.96 7.35
CA ARG A 235 4.88 -25.44 6.00
C ARG A 235 5.88 -24.27 6.00
N ASN A 236 6.38 -23.90 7.14
CA ASN A 236 7.35 -22.82 7.36
C ASN A 236 8.83 -23.30 7.33
N ASN A 237 9.07 -24.54 6.93
CA ASN A 237 10.42 -25.14 6.85
C ASN A 237 10.51 -26.05 5.62
N GLY A 238 11.36 -25.69 4.66
CA GLY A 238 11.55 -26.44 3.42
C GLY A 238 12.01 -25.63 2.25
N VAL A 239 11.99 -26.22 1.07
CA VAL A 239 12.24 -25.58 -0.23
C VAL A 239 10.98 -25.68 -1.06
N PHE A 240 10.47 -24.54 -1.51
CA PHE A 240 9.26 -24.45 -2.29
C PHE A 240 9.28 -23.27 -3.28
N GLY A 241 8.50 -23.38 -4.33
CA GLY A 241 8.42 -22.37 -5.38
C GLY A 241 8.12 -22.99 -6.75
N LYS A 242 8.53 -22.31 -7.82
CA LYS A 242 8.34 -22.74 -9.19
C LYS A 242 9.45 -22.29 -10.11
N VAL A 243 9.71 -23.06 -11.15
CA VAL A 243 10.54 -22.69 -12.30
C VAL A 243 9.67 -22.85 -13.54
N TYR A 244 9.74 -21.91 -14.46
CA TYR A 244 8.92 -21.95 -15.67
C TYR A 244 9.66 -21.39 -16.88
N GLY A 245 9.30 -21.84 -18.06
CA GLY A 245 9.76 -21.35 -19.34
C GLY A 245 8.68 -21.55 -20.40
N GLY A 246 8.60 -20.64 -21.34
CA GLY A 246 7.64 -20.73 -22.43
C GLY A 246 8.13 -19.98 -23.65
N TYR A 247 7.76 -20.48 -24.81
CA TYR A 247 8.02 -19.85 -26.10
C TYR A 247 6.78 -19.93 -26.99
N GLY A 248 6.60 -18.89 -27.76
CA GLY A 248 5.46 -18.76 -28.65
C GLY A 248 5.73 -17.71 -29.73
N ARG A 249 4.68 -17.30 -30.42
CA ARG A 249 4.78 -16.32 -31.50
C ARG A 249 3.49 -15.51 -31.62
N ASP A 250 3.62 -14.25 -31.98
CA ASP A 250 2.56 -13.44 -32.58
C ASP A 250 2.76 -13.35 -34.10
N ALA A 251 2.06 -12.45 -34.77
CA ALA A 251 2.16 -12.29 -36.23
C ALA A 251 3.53 -11.74 -36.69
N ALA A 252 4.25 -11.00 -35.82
CA ALA A 252 5.48 -10.28 -36.16
C ALA A 252 6.74 -10.89 -35.53
N GLU A 253 6.64 -11.31 -34.23
CA GLU A 253 7.82 -11.63 -33.42
C GLU A 253 7.66 -12.92 -32.60
N GLY A 254 8.79 -13.48 -32.15
CA GLY A 254 8.85 -14.51 -31.13
C GLY A 254 8.48 -13.95 -29.76
N ARG A 255 7.59 -14.66 -29.05
CA ARG A 255 7.20 -14.32 -27.66
C ARG A 255 7.79 -15.35 -26.70
N TYR A 256 8.34 -14.88 -25.59
CA TYR A 256 8.94 -15.77 -24.62
C TYR A 256 8.69 -15.30 -23.18
N GLN A 257 8.72 -16.26 -22.29
CA GLN A 257 8.81 -16.03 -20.85
C GLN A 257 9.66 -17.12 -20.20
N SER A 258 10.43 -16.74 -19.20
CA SER A 258 11.16 -17.68 -18.36
C SER A 258 11.30 -17.09 -16.95
N GLY A 259 11.38 -17.96 -15.96
CA GLY A 259 11.61 -17.46 -14.61
C GLY A 259 11.67 -18.57 -13.56
N ALA A 260 12.07 -18.15 -12.37
CA ALA A 260 12.18 -18.98 -11.19
C ALA A 260 11.78 -18.18 -9.96
N VAL A 261 11.04 -18.80 -9.07
CA VAL A 261 10.83 -18.32 -7.70
C VAL A 261 11.14 -19.48 -6.76
N ILE A 262 12.17 -19.35 -5.96
CA ILE A 262 12.66 -20.39 -5.07
C ILE A 262 12.76 -19.85 -3.65
N ASN A 263 11.99 -20.41 -2.75
CA ASN A 263 12.00 -20.09 -1.33
C ASN A 263 12.71 -21.20 -0.55
N TRP A 264 13.73 -20.85 0.21
CA TRP A 264 14.41 -21.72 1.14
C TRP A 264 14.23 -21.19 2.57
N PHE A 265 13.37 -21.87 3.34
CA PHE A 265 13.07 -21.53 4.72
C PHE A 265 13.65 -22.63 5.61
N LYS A 266 14.51 -22.27 6.57
CA LYS A 266 15.14 -23.20 7.51
C LYS A 266 15.33 -22.54 8.88
N GLY A 267 14.46 -22.92 9.83
CA GLY A 267 14.48 -22.35 11.17
C GLY A 267 14.29 -20.84 11.15
N ILE A 268 15.31 -20.09 11.57
CA ILE A 268 15.31 -18.63 11.62
C ILE A 268 15.64 -17.97 10.27
N HIS A 269 16.21 -18.72 9.32
CA HIS A 269 16.68 -18.21 8.04
C HIS A 269 15.61 -18.38 6.96
N ARG A 270 15.38 -17.35 6.19
CA ARG A 270 14.49 -17.32 5.04
C ARG A 270 15.21 -16.66 3.88
N ILE A 271 15.40 -17.40 2.82
CA ILE A 271 15.98 -16.91 1.57
C ILE A 271 14.97 -17.11 0.47
N THR A 272 14.74 -16.07 -0.33
CA THR A 272 13.93 -16.16 -1.54
C THR A 272 14.74 -15.61 -2.70
N PHE A 273 14.89 -16.42 -3.72
CA PHE A 273 15.43 -16.02 -5.02
C PHE A 273 14.28 -15.92 -6.02
N LEU A 274 14.30 -14.87 -6.84
CA LEU A 274 13.43 -14.74 -7.99
C LEU A 274 14.23 -14.29 -9.21
N GLY A 275 13.85 -14.81 -10.38
CA GLY A 275 14.39 -14.38 -11.66
C GLY A 275 13.27 -14.43 -12.69
N MET A 276 13.26 -13.49 -13.64
CA MET A 276 12.28 -13.42 -14.71
C MET A 276 12.88 -12.76 -15.95
N SER A 277 12.53 -13.30 -17.10
CA SER A 277 12.83 -12.71 -18.42
C SER A 277 11.65 -12.95 -19.37
N ASN A 278 11.12 -11.88 -19.97
CA ASN A 278 9.99 -12.00 -20.89
C ASN A 278 9.82 -10.77 -21.80
N ASN A 279 9.11 -10.96 -22.91
CA ASN A 279 8.65 -9.90 -23.81
C ASN A 279 7.11 -9.91 -24.02
N ILE A 280 6.37 -10.32 -22.98
CA ILE A 280 4.92 -10.41 -22.95
C ILE A 280 4.29 -9.49 -21.89
N ASN A 281 4.95 -8.38 -21.57
CA ASN A 281 4.49 -7.40 -20.58
C ASN A 281 4.25 -7.95 -19.18
N GLN A 282 4.88 -9.07 -18.82
CA GLN A 282 4.77 -9.63 -17.49
C GLN A 282 5.67 -8.85 -16.52
N GLN A 283 5.10 -8.27 -15.48
CA GLN A 283 5.83 -7.54 -14.45
C GLN A 283 5.60 -8.20 -13.10
N ASN A 284 6.68 -8.48 -12.36
CA ASN A 284 6.62 -9.01 -10.99
C ASN A 284 6.91 -7.96 -9.92
N PHE A 285 7.07 -6.68 -10.29
CA PHE A 285 7.37 -5.59 -9.37
C PHE A 285 6.45 -4.40 -9.63
N SER A 286 6.33 -3.51 -8.63
CA SER A 286 5.49 -2.34 -8.73
C SER A 286 6.16 -1.25 -9.57
N SER A 287 5.42 -0.67 -10.51
CA SER A 287 5.88 0.45 -11.34
C SER A 287 6.10 1.76 -10.55
N GLN A 288 5.68 1.83 -9.28
CA GLN A 288 5.83 3.01 -8.43
C GLN A 288 7.28 3.32 -8.04
N ASP A 289 8.17 2.38 -8.27
CA ASP A 289 9.56 2.44 -7.87
C ASP A 289 10.51 2.96 -8.96
N LEU A 290 9.97 3.29 -10.11
CA LEU A 290 10.75 3.96 -11.15
C LEU A 290 11.01 5.40 -10.69
N VAL A 291 12.26 5.74 -10.48
CA VAL A 291 12.69 7.12 -10.23
C VAL A 291 12.15 7.93 -11.41
N GLY A 292 11.33 8.97 -11.13
CA GLY A 292 10.53 9.73 -12.08
C GLY A 292 11.25 10.27 -13.31
N LEU A 293 11.75 9.38 -14.14
CA LEU A 293 12.26 9.61 -15.49
C LEU A 293 11.14 9.62 -16.54
N GLY A 294 9.88 9.62 -16.08
CA GLY A 294 8.74 9.91 -16.94
C GLY A 294 8.89 11.31 -17.50
N GLY A 295 9.20 11.38 -18.78
CA GLY A 295 9.62 12.52 -19.54
C GLY A 295 8.87 13.82 -19.27
N SER A 296 9.54 14.87 -19.42
CA SER A 296 9.03 16.18 -19.82
C SER A 296 8.27 16.02 -21.15
N GLY A 297 7.05 15.57 -21.09
CA GLY A 297 6.23 15.38 -22.29
C GLY A 297 4.88 14.81 -21.87
N GLY A 298 3.99 15.69 -21.48
CA GLY A 298 2.64 15.35 -21.08
C GLY A 298 2.32 15.94 -19.70
N GLY A 299 1.65 17.09 -19.68
CA GLY A 299 1.09 17.71 -18.49
C GLY A 299 0.16 16.77 -17.74
N GLY A 300 0.72 15.84 -16.97
CA GLY A 300 0.03 14.85 -16.19
C GLY A 300 0.37 15.00 -14.72
N PHE A 301 -0.49 15.65 -13.95
CA PHE A 301 -0.60 15.53 -12.51
C PHE A 301 0.60 15.93 -11.61
N SER A 302 1.17 17.12 -11.79
CA SER A 302 1.97 17.75 -10.74
C SER A 302 1.14 18.21 -9.52
N GLY A 303 -0.20 18.20 -9.60
CA GLY A 303 -1.12 18.64 -8.54
C GLY A 303 -1.27 17.72 -7.32
N MET A 304 -0.58 16.57 -7.25
CA MET A 304 -0.77 15.59 -6.16
C MET A 304 0.39 15.52 -5.15
N ARG A 305 1.32 16.47 -5.15
CA ARG A 305 2.43 16.48 -4.18
C ARG A 305 2.02 16.81 -2.75
N GLY A 306 0.80 17.29 -2.52
CA GLY A 306 0.28 17.67 -1.20
C GLY A 306 -0.30 16.53 -0.35
N MET A 307 -0.36 15.31 -0.82
CA MET A 307 -0.90 14.23 -0.01
C MET A 307 0.14 13.66 0.98
N PRO A 308 -0.29 13.36 2.22
CA PRO A 308 0.53 12.68 3.21
C PRO A 308 1.17 11.39 2.66
N ALA A 309 2.33 11.01 3.18
CA ALA A 309 3.07 9.82 2.72
C ALA A 309 2.20 8.54 2.69
N GLY A 310 1.23 8.41 3.61
CA GLY A 310 0.23 7.34 3.62
C GLY A 310 -0.79 7.38 2.48
N MET A 311 -0.87 8.50 1.72
CA MET A 311 -1.80 8.67 0.61
C MET A 311 -1.15 8.78 -0.77
N ARG A 312 0.18 8.84 -0.85
CA ARG A 312 0.89 8.82 -2.14
C ARG A 312 0.57 7.58 -2.99
N GLY A 313 -0.01 6.54 -2.38
CA GLY A 313 -0.54 5.37 -3.07
C GLY A 313 -1.95 5.52 -3.66
N MET A 314 -2.70 6.58 -3.31
CA MET A 314 -4.00 6.86 -3.91
C MET A 314 -3.81 7.71 -5.18
N ARG A 315 -3.36 7.09 -6.26
CA ARG A 315 -3.42 7.72 -7.58
C ARG A 315 -4.88 7.98 -7.94
N MET A 316 -5.23 9.26 -8.17
CA MET A 316 -6.43 9.63 -8.91
C MET A 316 -6.21 9.31 -10.41
N GLY A 317 -6.21 8.05 -10.77
CA GLY A 317 -6.58 7.69 -12.11
C GLY A 317 -8.09 7.49 -12.09
N GLY A 318 -8.84 8.03 -13.03
CA GLY A 318 -10.15 7.52 -13.37
C GLY A 318 -9.97 6.02 -13.55
N GLY A 319 -10.12 5.28 -12.46
CA GLY A 319 -9.70 3.90 -12.40
C GLY A 319 -10.70 3.06 -13.14
N SER A 320 -10.28 2.53 -14.24
CA SER A 320 -10.85 1.29 -14.75
C SER A 320 -10.78 0.25 -13.63
N TRP A 321 -11.90 -0.09 -13.04
CA TRP A 321 -12.09 -1.25 -12.19
C TRP A 321 -12.05 -2.53 -13.04
N GLY A 322 -11.17 -2.53 -14.03
CA GLY A 322 -10.87 -3.71 -14.81
C GLY A 322 -10.19 -4.73 -13.91
N GLY A 323 -10.93 -5.73 -13.48
CA GLY A 323 -10.42 -6.88 -12.77
C GLY A 323 -9.32 -7.59 -13.56
N GLY A 324 -8.12 -7.02 -13.56
CA GLY A 324 -6.91 -7.69 -14.02
C GLY A 324 -6.60 -8.82 -13.09
N GLY A 325 -7.34 -9.90 -13.21
CA GLY A 325 -7.02 -11.14 -12.53
C GLY A 325 -5.75 -11.71 -13.07
N MET A 326 -4.75 -11.86 -12.22
CA MET A 326 -3.57 -12.62 -12.56
C MET A 326 -3.81 -14.10 -12.35
N GLY A 327 -4.53 -14.70 -13.28
CA GLY A 327 -4.36 -16.09 -13.68
C GLY A 327 -3.16 -16.20 -14.63
N ASN A 328 -2.97 -17.32 -15.24
CA ASN A 328 -1.89 -17.62 -16.19
C ASN A 328 -1.77 -16.66 -17.41
N PHE A 329 -2.67 -15.69 -17.54
CA PHE A 329 -2.77 -14.71 -18.63
C PHE A 329 -2.52 -13.26 -18.17
N SER A 330 -2.03 -13.04 -16.95
CA SER A 330 -1.81 -11.70 -16.47
C SER A 330 -0.65 -11.02 -17.19
N VAL A 331 -1.01 -10.36 -18.25
CA VAL A 331 -0.20 -9.33 -18.89
C VAL A 331 -0.52 -8.02 -18.16
N GLY A 332 0.50 -7.37 -17.58
CA GLY A 332 0.30 -6.07 -16.93
C GLY A 332 -0.27 -5.08 -17.95
N ASN A 333 -1.17 -4.18 -17.50
CA ASN A 333 -1.54 -2.99 -18.27
C ASN A 333 -0.33 -2.07 -18.35
N SER A 334 0.71 -2.46 -19.08
CA SER A 334 1.80 -1.57 -19.43
C SER A 334 1.34 -0.71 -20.60
N ASN A 335 1.54 0.58 -20.50
CA ASN A 335 1.44 1.45 -21.64
C ASN A 335 2.55 1.06 -22.61
N GLY A 336 2.21 0.34 -23.67
CA GLY A 336 3.17 -0.14 -24.68
C GLY A 336 3.53 -1.63 -24.57
N ILE A 337 4.63 -2.01 -25.25
CA ILE A 337 5.18 -3.37 -25.29
C ILE A 337 6.54 -3.37 -24.60
N SER A 338 6.67 -4.20 -23.54
CA SER A 338 7.87 -4.23 -22.71
C SER A 338 8.62 -5.55 -22.84
N ASN A 339 9.94 -5.45 -22.96
CA ASN A 339 10.88 -6.54 -22.77
C ASN A 339 11.55 -6.35 -21.40
N THR A 340 11.41 -7.34 -20.51
CA THR A 340 11.82 -7.19 -19.10
C THR A 340 12.70 -8.36 -18.65
N HIS A 341 13.81 -8.02 -17.99
CA HIS A 341 14.70 -8.96 -17.32
C HIS A 341 14.84 -8.52 -15.86
N SER A 342 14.62 -9.40 -14.91
CA SER A 342 14.72 -9.07 -13.50
C SER A 342 15.30 -10.22 -12.67
N ALA A 343 16.03 -9.85 -11.61
CA ALA A 343 16.55 -10.78 -10.61
C ALA A 343 16.39 -10.15 -9.23
N GLY A 344 16.01 -10.97 -8.23
CA GLY A 344 15.82 -10.52 -6.87
C GLY A 344 16.26 -11.55 -5.85
N LEU A 345 16.80 -11.07 -4.74
CA LEU A 345 17.19 -11.87 -3.59
C LEU A 345 16.63 -11.21 -2.33
N ASN A 346 15.90 -11.98 -1.53
CA ASN A 346 15.45 -11.56 -0.22
C ASN A 346 16.01 -12.50 0.85
N TYR A 347 16.57 -11.92 1.91
CA TYR A 347 17.08 -12.65 3.06
C TYR A 347 16.53 -12.06 4.36
N SER A 348 15.96 -12.90 5.22
CA SER A 348 15.60 -12.48 6.57
C SER A 348 16.01 -13.52 7.60
N THR A 349 16.50 -13.04 8.75
CA THR A 349 16.95 -13.88 9.86
C THR A 349 16.73 -13.19 11.21
N THR A 350 16.78 -13.97 12.29
CA THR A 350 16.83 -13.46 13.66
C THR A 350 17.99 -14.12 14.37
N LEU A 351 19.02 -13.36 14.70
CA LEU A 351 20.23 -13.84 15.37
C LEU A 351 20.05 -13.72 16.89
N GLY A 352 19.91 -14.86 17.56
CA GLY A 352 19.53 -14.91 18.98
C GLY A 352 18.17 -14.23 19.22
N THR A 353 18.04 -13.59 20.39
CA THR A 353 16.84 -12.83 20.78
C THR A 353 16.96 -11.33 20.54
N LYS A 354 18.13 -10.85 20.10
CA LYS A 354 18.47 -9.42 20.08
C LYS A 354 18.49 -8.80 18.68
N VAL A 355 18.84 -9.54 17.65
CA VAL A 355 19.06 -8.97 16.30
C VAL A 355 18.08 -9.57 15.30
N SER A 356 17.32 -8.72 14.60
CA SER A 356 16.51 -9.11 13.45
C SER A 356 17.02 -8.36 12.21
N LEU A 357 17.36 -9.11 11.17
CA LEU A 357 17.85 -8.58 9.90
C LEU A 357 16.90 -8.99 8.78
N SER A 358 16.50 -8.03 7.96
CA SER A 358 15.82 -8.24 6.69
C SER A 358 16.53 -7.43 5.61
N THR A 359 16.91 -8.05 4.53
CA THR A 359 17.55 -7.38 3.39
C THR A 359 16.99 -7.92 2.08
N SER A 360 16.84 -7.05 1.10
CA SER A 360 16.48 -7.44 -0.26
C SER A 360 17.27 -6.65 -1.28
N TYR A 361 17.74 -7.33 -2.29
CA TYR A 361 18.33 -6.73 -3.49
C TYR A 361 17.47 -7.09 -4.68
N PHE A 362 17.29 -6.12 -5.58
CA PHE A 362 16.50 -6.28 -6.77
C PHE A 362 17.13 -5.55 -7.95
N PHE A 363 17.28 -6.26 -9.07
CA PHE A 363 17.71 -5.74 -10.35
C PHE A 363 16.58 -5.86 -11.36
N ASN A 364 16.38 -4.82 -12.16
CA ASN A 364 15.44 -4.83 -13.26
C ASN A 364 15.97 -4.05 -14.45
N ARG A 365 15.97 -4.69 -15.62
CA ARG A 365 16.13 -4.03 -16.91
C ARG A 365 14.83 -4.12 -17.70
N SER A 366 14.34 -3.00 -18.18
CA SER A 366 13.12 -2.94 -19.00
C SER A 366 13.36 -2.06 -20.22
N VAL A 367 13.02 -2.59 -21.39
CA VAL A 367 12.91 -1.83 -22.64
C VAL A 367 11.43 -1.77 -23.00
N ASN A 368 10.87 -0.56 -23.05
CA ASN A 368 9.45 -0.34 -23.32
C ASN A 368 9.27 0.48 -24.58
N THR A 369 8.49 -0.01 -25.52
CA THR A 369 8.09 0.69 -26.74
C THR A 369 6.63 1.10 -26.61
N THR A 370 6.35 2.40 -26.69
CA THR A 370 5.00 2.98 -26.66
C THR A 370 4.68 3.69 -27.96
N GLU A 371 3.48 3.47 -28.46
CA GLU A 371 2.89 4.22 -29.55
C GLU A 371 1.57 4.78 -29.03
N ASN A 372 1.53 6.10 -28.82
CA ASN A 372 0.41 6.82 -28.23
C ASN A 372 -0.24 7.71 -29.26
N LEU A 373 -1.58 7.71 -29.27
CA LEU A 373 -2.39 8.73 -29.91
C LEU A 373 -3.10 9.52 -28.80
N THR A 374 -2.86 10.83 -28.75
CA THR A 374 -3.44 11.74 -27.76
C THR A 374 -4.39 12.71 -28.44
N LEU A 375 -5.61 12.82 -27.91
CA LEU A 375 -6.56 13.86 -28.27
C LEU A 375 -6.87 14.69 -27.03
N ARG A 376 -6.66 16.01 -27.11
CA ARG A 376 -6.88 16.93 -25.98
C ARG A 376 -7.76 18.06 -26.41
N ASP A 377 -8.89 18.27 -25.70
CA ASP A 377 -9.84 19.36 -25.88
C ASP A 377 -9.70 20.37 -24.74
N TYR A 378 -9.22 21.58 -25.04
CA TYR A 378 -9.00 22.65 -24.07
C TYR A 378 -10.27 23.44 -23.78
N PHE A 379 -10.49 23.76 -22.50
CA PHE A 379 -11.59 24.62 -22.07
C PHE A 379 -11.30 26.06 -22.49
N SER A 380 -12.00 26.55 -23.51
CA SER A 380 -11.85 27.91 -24.03
C SER A 380 -13.20 28.65 -24.02
N GLN A 381 -13.16 29.95 -23.80
CA GLN A 381 -14.35 30.82 -23.97
C GLN A 381 -14.72 31.02 -25.43
N ARG A 382 -15.98 31.39 -25.69
CA ARG A 382 -16.50 31.88 -26.99
C ARG A 382 -16.64 30.82 -28.10
N GLY A 383 -16.98 29.58 -27.78
CA GLY A 383 -17.37 28.61 -28.78
C GLY A 383 -16.23 28.08 -29.68
N ALA A 384 -15.03 28.62 -29.60
CA ALA A 384 -13.86 28.15 -30.31
C ALA A 384 -13.04 27.24 -29.40
N ALA A 385 -13.12 25.92 -29.59
CA ALA A 385 -12.34 24.94 -28.86
C ALA A 385 -10.99 24.71 -29.55
N GLN A 386 -9.90 24.83 -28.81
CA GLN A 386 -8.61 24.39 -29.31
C GLN A 386 -8.43 22.89 -29.04
N LEU A 387 -8.13 22.16 -30.09
CA LEU A 387 -7.84 20.73 -30.06
C LEU A 387 -6.34 20.53 -30.27
N TYR A 388 -5.70 19.83 -29.34
CA TYR A 388 -4.33 19.35 -29.51
C TYR A 388 -4.34 17.86 -29.77
N ASN A 389 -3.69 17.46 -30.85
CA ASN A 389 -3.55 16.07 -31.25
C ASN A 389 -2.06 15.73 -31.35
N ASP A 390 -1.64 14.61 -30.83
CA ASP A 390 -0.30 14.09 -31.05
C ASP A 390 -0.30 12.59 -31.30
N SER A 391 0.67 12.18 -32.15
CA SER A 391 1.07 10.79 -32.33
C SER A 391 2.52 10.67 -31.89
N THR A 392 2.78 9.89 -30.85
CA THR A 392 4.10 9.73 -30.26
C THR A 392 4.54 8.27 -30.29
N LEU A 393 5.67 7.99 -30.96
CA LEU A 393 6.41 6.74 -30.85
C LEU A 393 7.60 6.95 -29.92
N SER A 394 7.66 6.19 -28.82
CA SER A 394 8.75 6.29 -27.86
C SER A 394 9.30 4.91 -27.50
N GLN A 395 10.61 4.81 -27.43
CA GLN A 395 11.31 3.68 -26.86
C GLN A 395 12.12 4.12 -25.64
N SER A 396 11.89 3.49 -24.51
CA SER A 396 12.62 3.76 -23.27
C SER A 396 13.30 2.50 -22.76
N SER A 397 14.57 2.62 -22.43
CA SER A 397 15.37 1.58 -21.76
C SER A 397 15.73 2.05 -20.34
N SER A 398 15.54 1.19 -19.35
CA SER A 398 15.91 1.51 -17.98
C SER A 398 16.57 0.32 -17.28
N ASN A 399 17.65 0.59 -16.55
CA ASN A 399 18.32 -0.34 -15.66
C ASN A 399 18.15 0.17 -14.23
N ASN A 400 17.60 -0.66 -13.37
CA ASN A 400 17.29 -0.27 -11.99
C ASN A 400 17.93 -1.26 -11.02
N HIS A 401 18.62 -0.74 -10.01
CA HIS A 401 19.15 -1.51 -8.88
C HIS A 401 18.51 -0.98 -7.60
N ARG A 402 18.04 -1.88 -6.74
CA ARG A 402 17.46 -1.52 -5.45
C ARG A 402 18.00 -2.41 -4.35
N LEU A 403 18.42 -1.78 -3.26
CA LEU A 403 18.84 -2.44 -2.03
C LEU A 403 18.03 -1.90 -0.86
N ASN A 404 17.37 -2.79 -0.12
CA ASN A 404 16.73 -2.45 1.15
C ASN A 404 17.41 -3.25 2.26
N VAL A 405 17.68 -2.57 3.38
CA VAL A 405 18.24 -3.19 4.59
C VAL A 405 17.43 -2.70 5.78
N ARG A 406 16.97 -3.60 6.61
CA ARG A 406 16.35 -3.31 7.89
C ARG A 406 17.00 -4.16 8.98
N LEU A 407 17.58 -3.48 9.96
CA LEU A 407 18.22 -4.07 11.13
C LEU A 407 17.51 -3.58 12.39
N GLU A 408 17.00 -4.51 13.19
CA GLU A 408 16.46 -4.22 14.51
C GLU A 408 17.38 -4.84 15.57
N TYR A 409 17.84 -4.03 16.49
CA TYR A 409 18.74 -4.46 17.57
C TYR A 409 18.16 -4.09 18.93
N ALA A 410 17.79 -5.10 19.72
CA ALA A 410 17.40 -4.96 21.11
C ALA A 410 18.65 -5.09 21.99
N MET A 411 19.21 -3.96 22.42
CA MET A 411 20.37 -3.97 23.34
C MET A 411 20.01 -4.67 24.65
N ASP A 412 18.89 -4.24 25.23
CA ASP A 412 18.28 -4.77 26.43
C ASP A 412 16.75 -4.64 26.39
N SER A 413 16.06 -4.89 27.50
CA SER A 413 14.60 -4.79 27.61
C SER A 413 14.06 -3.35 27.49
N MET A 414 14.90 -2.34 27.68
CA MET A 414 14.53 -0.93 27.67
C MET A 414 15.02 -0.18 26.45
N ASN A 415 16.13 -0.58 25.85
CA ASN A 415 16.82 0.12 24.77
C ASN A 415 16.85 -0.70 23.49
N SER A 416 16.49 -0.08 22.38
CA SER A 416 16.57 -0.72 21.05
C SER A 416 16.81 0.29 19.93
N PHE A 417 17.44 -0.21 18.87
CA PHE A 417 17.67 0.53 17.63
C PHE A 417 16.95 -0.13 16.47
N VAL A 418 16.49 0.70 15.54
CA VAL A 418 16.02 0.25 14.23
C VAL A 418 16.77 1.08 13.19
N TYR A 419 17.55 0.42 12.38
CA TYR A 419 18.19 1.02 11.20
C TYR A 419 17.44 0.55 9.95
N SER A 420 17.06 1.48 9.09
CA SER A 420 16.44 1.20 7.80
C SER A 420 17.18 1.98 6.73
N ASN A 421 17.55 1.29 5.66
CA ASN A 421 18.19 1.86 4.48
C ASN A 421 17.41 1.44 3.24
N ARG A 422 17.23 2.38 2.33
CA ARG A 422 16.76 2.15 0.97
C ARG A 422 17.67 2.88 0.01
N LEU A 423 18.27 2.14 -0.90
CA LEU A 423 19.11 2.67 -1.97
C LEU A 423 18.53 2.21 -3.30
N SER A 424 18.33 3.13 -4.22
CA SER A 424 18.04 2.81 -5.62
C SER A 424 18.93 3.61 -6.55
N PHE A 425 19.44 2.94 -7.57
CA PHE A 425 20.20 3.51 -8.67
C PHE A 425 19.49 3.18 -9.97
N GLN A 426 19.35 4.16 -10.85
CA GLN A 426 18.70 4.01 -12.14
C GLN A 426 19.51 4.67 -13.23
N GLN A 427 19.62 3.99 -14.37
CA GLN A 427 20.03 4.55 -15.65
C GLN A 427 18.89 4.41 -16.64
N SER A 428 18.68 5.41 -17.47
CA SER A 428 17.64 5.40 -18.49
C SER A 428 18.08 6.09 -19.76
N GLU A 429 17.57 5.58 -20.86
CA GLU A 429 17.65 6.16 -22.19
C GLU A 429 16.26 6.19 -22.79
N GLN A 430 15.89 7.30 -23.41
CA GLN A 430 14.60 7.44 -24.06
C GLN A 430 14.77 8.13 -25.41
N GLU A 431 14.35 7.48 -26.49
CA GLU A 431 14.16 8.08 -27.79
C GLU A 431 12.67 8.27 -28.03
N SER A 432 12.25 9.44 -28.55
CA SER A 432 10.87 9.69 -28.95
C SER A 432 10.78 10.48 -30.24
N ARG A 433 9.72 10.20 -31.00
CA ARG A 433 9.31 10.91 -32.21
C ARG A 433 7.85 11.28 -32.04
N THR A 434 7.56 12.56 -32.11
CA THR A 434 6.22 13.10 -31.94
C THR A 434 5.83 13.94 -33.13
N ALA A 435 4.69 13.64 -33.72
CA ALA A 435 4.00 14.52 -34.64
C ALA A 435 2.78 15.10 -33.95
N ALA A 436 2.74 16.40 -33.75
CA ALA A 436 1.68 17.09 -33.02
C ALA A 436 1.09 18.24 -33.85
N PHE A 437 -0.16 18.57 -33.57
CA PHE A 437 -0.81 19.73 -34.17
C PHE A 437 -1.93 20.28 -33.31
N ASN A 438 -2.16 21.59 -33.45
CA ASN A 438 -3.28 22.29 -32.84
C ASN A 438 -4.27 22.72 -33.95
N ASP A 439 -5.54 22.41 -33.73
CA ASP A 439 -6.65 22.84 -34.55
C ASP A 439 -7.60 23.71 -33.72
N LEU A 440 -8.18 24.72 -34.33
CA LEU A 440 -9.27 25.53 -33.78
C LEU A 440 -10.59 24.99 -34.37
N ARG A 441 -11.49 24.54 -33.48
CA ARG A 441 -12.85 24.17 -33.88
C ARG A 441 -13.69 25.46 -33.98
N ILE A 442 -14.06 25.83 -35.19
CA ILE A 442 -14.91 27.00 -35.49
C ILE A 442 -16.36 26.50 -35.60
N PRO A 443 -17.31 27.02 -34.77
CA PRO A 443 -18.73 26.67 -34.93
C PRO A 443 -19.20 26.86 -36.39
N ASN A 444 -19.83 25.84 -36.94
CA ASN A 444 -20.33 25.81 -38.32
C ASN A 444 -19.30 25.92 -39.46
N ASN A 445 -17.97 26.00 -39.18
CA ASN A 445 -16.92 26.21 -40.18
C ASN A 445 -15.81 25.13 -40.16
N GLY A 446 -15.96 24.08 -39.36
CA GLY A 446 -15.01 22.95 -39.31
C GLY A 446 -13.77 23.18 -38.44
N LEU A 447 -12.65 22.57 -38.80
CA LEU A 447 -11.35 22.68 -38.12
C LEU A 447 -10.39 23.55 -38.92
N LEU A 448 -9.78 24.55 -38.26
CA LEU A 448 -8.72 25.38 -38.76
C LEU A 448 -7.39 24.98 -38.12
N ARG A 449 -6.42 24.49 -38.94
CA ARG A 449 -5.07 24.19 -38.48
C ARG A 449 -4.34 25.46 -38.07
N LEU A 450 -3.91 25.55 -36.82
CA LEU A 450 -3.13 26.68 -36.28
C LEU A 450 -1.62 26.46 -36.43
N ASN A 451 -1.17 25.26 -36.01
CA ASN A 451 0.24 24.92 -36.08
C ASN A 451 0.44 23.41 -36.11
N SER A 452 1.65 22.97 -36.49
CA SER A 452 2.10 21.58 -36.36
C SER A 452 3.57 21.55 -35.94
N ALA A 453 3.97 20.45 -35.27
CA ALA A 453 5.32 20.19 -34.83
C ALA A 453 5.73 18.76 -35.16
N GLU A 454 6.89 18.58 -35.75
CA GLU A 454 7.58 17.29 -35.84
C GLU A 454 8.81 17.33 -34.94
N THR A 455 8.79 16.53 -33.87
CA THR A 455 9.81 16.56 -32.81
C THR A 455 10.48 15.20 -32.69
N ARG A 456 11.80 15.22 -32.60
CA ARG A 456 12.63 14.07 -32.21
C ARG A 456 13.40 14.44 -30.98
N SER A 457 13.34 13.60 -29.95
CA SER A 457 14.13 13.78 -28.74
C SER A 457 14.84 12.49 -28.36
N ASN A 458 16.08 12.65 -27.88
CA ASN A 458 16.84 11.58 -27.24
C ASN A 458 17.31 12.08 -25.86
N SER A 459 17.03 11.34 -24.82
CA SER A 459 17.38 11.70 -23.45
C SER A 459 18.13 10.55 -22.79
N LEU A 460 19.29 10.85 -22.25
CA LEU A 460 20.10 9.97 -21.41
C LEU A 460 20.03 10.50 -19.97
N GLY A 461 19.83 9.62 -19.02
CA GLY A 461 19.76 10.05 -17.62
C GLY A 461 20.17 8.97 -16.64
N ASP A 462 20.72 9.41 -15.52
CA ASP A 462 21.02 8.58 -14.35
C ASP A 462 20.48 9.24 -13.07
N GLY A 463 20.24 8.41 -12.06
CA GLY A 463 19.73 8.91 -10.80
C GLY A 463 19.97 7.95 -9.64
N ILE A 464 20.16 8.54 -8.46
CA ILE A 464 20.33 7.83 -7.19
C ILE A 464 19.29 8.36 -6.20
N ASN A 465 18.56 7.44 -5.56
CA ASN A 465 17.76 7.76 -4.37
C ASN A 465 18.34 6.98 -3.19
N LEU A 466 18.66 7.70 -2.14
CA LEU A 466 19.15 7.16 -0.89
C LEU A 466 18.25 7.64 0.25
N SER A 467 17.77 6.73 1.08
CA SER A 467 17.00 7.05 2.27
C SER A 467 17.53 6.23 3.45
N HIS A 468 18.04 6.90 4.46
CA HIS A 468 18.51 6.32 5.72
C HIS A 468 17.60 6.74 6.85
N SER A 469 17.38 5.84 7.81
CA SER A 469 16.68 6.14 9.05
C SER A 469 17.28 5.33 10.19
N LEU A 470 17.64 6.01 11.26
CA LEU A 470 18.15 5.43 12.50
C LEU A 470 17.24 5.86 13.64
N LEU A 471 16.44 4.92 14.16
CA LEU A 471 15.53 5.14 15.27
C LEU A 471 16.09 4.51 16.55
N TYR A 472 16.40 5.33 17.54
CA TYR A 472 16.66 4.92 18.90
C TYR A 472 15.38 4.97 19.73
N LYS A 473 15.13 3.95 20.56
CA LYS A 473 13.94 3.81 21.42
C LYS A 473 14.37 3.45 22.83
N ARG A 474 13.90 4.22 23.82
CA ARG A 474 14.12 3.96 25.24
C ARG A 474 12.80 3.91 26.00
N ARG A 475 12.55 2.82 26.69
CA ARG A 475 11.49 2.69 27.69
C ARG A 475 12.05 3.00 29.05
N PHE A 476 11.24 3.58 29.92
CA PHE A 476 11.59 3.82 31.31
C PHE A 476 10.86 2.82 32.22
N VAL A 477 11.28 2.74 33.49
CA VAL A 477 10.64 1.87 34.49
C VAL A 477 9.16 2.24 34.68
N LYS A 478 8.83 3.56 34.62
CA LYS A 478 7.45 4.02 34.67
C LYS A 478 6.73 3.60 33.38
N PRO A 479 5.67 2.79 33.45
CA PRO A 479 4.93 2.35 32.28
C PRO A 479 4.48 3.54 31.41
N TRP A 480 4.59 3.42 30.08
CA TRP A 480 4.20 4.41 29.09
C TRP A 480 5.07 5.69 29.04
N ARG A 481 6.08 5.83 29.91
CA ARG A 481 7.12 6.82 29.73
C ARG A 481 8.13 6.31 28.71
N THR A 482 8.30 7.03 27.61
CA THR A 482 9.22 6.65 26.55
C THR A 482 9.97 7.85 26.03
N PHE A 483 11.15 7.60 25.48
CA PHE A 483 11.93 8.57 24.72
C PHE A 483 12.36 7.93 23.40
N SER A 484 12.27 8.65 22.32
CA SER A 484 12.76 8.19 21.02
C SER A 484 13.36 9.32 20.20
N VAL A 485 14.39 8.97 19.44
CA VAL A 485 15.05 9.85 18.48
C VAL A 485 15.10 9.12 17.15
N ASN A 486 14.55 9.72 16.10
CA ASN A 486 14.66 9.24 14.75
C ASN A 486 15.48 10.23 13.91
N LEU A 487 16.62 9.81 13.41
CA LEU A 487 17.45 10.56 12.48
C LEU A 487 17.21 10.02 11.10
N SER A 488 16.87 10.86 10.14
CA SER A 488 16.66 10.44 8.75
C SER A 488 17.37 11.38 7.78
N GLN A 489 17.87 10.79 6.72
CA GLN A 489 18.44 11.46 5.56
C GLN A 489 17.80 10.88 4.31
N ASP A 490 17.27 11.77 3.48
CA ASP A 490 16.77 11.44 2.15
C ASP A 490 17.57 12.23 1.13
N GLU A 491 18.15 11.56 0.16
CA GLU A 491 18.92 12.15 -0.92
C GLU A 491 18.43 11.62 -2.27
N ASN A 492 18.25 12.56 -3.20
CA ASN A 492 17.83 12.26 -4.56
C ASN A 492 18.70 13.08 -5.51
N THR A 493 19.46 12.42 -6.37
CA THR A 493 20.25 13.06 -7.42
C THR A 493 19.79 12.52 -8.76
N ARG A 494 19.66 13.41 -9.74
CA ARG A 494 19.31 13.10 -11.11
C ARG A 494 20.10 13.97 -12.06
N ASN A 495 20.79 13.35 -13.00
CA ASN A 495 21.43 13.99 -14.13
C ASN A 495 20.72 13.56 -15.42
N SER A 496 20.61 14.46 -16.39
CA SER A 496 20.10 14.09 -17.72
C SER A 496 20.61 15.02 -18.81
N ASP A 497 20.95 14.41 -19.96
CA ASP A 497 21.26 15.12 -21.20
C ASP A 497 20.14 14.81 -22.20
N ALA A 498 19.50 15.85 -22.74
CA ALA A 498 18.39 15.74 -23.68
C ALA A 498 18.69 16.50 -24.97
N TYR A 499 18.73 15.76 -26.07
CA TYR A 499 18.82 16.30 -27.42
C TYR A 499 17.41 16.48 -27.96
N LEU A 500 17.09 17.68 -28.47
CA LEU A 500 15.79 18.01 -29.05
C LEU A 500 15.98 18.59 -30.44
N ARG A 501 15.33 17.96 -31.43
CA ARG A 501 15.19 18.52 -32.79
C ARG A 501 13.72 18.66 -33.10
N SER A 502 13.25 19.86 -33.43
CA SER A 502 11.85 20.10 -33.74
C SER A 502 11.72 21.04 -34.96
N LEU A 503 10.79 20.72 -35.83
CA LEU A 503 10.36 21.58 -36.92
C LEU A 503 8.91 22.00 -36.67
N ASN A 504 8.70 23.29 -36.40
CA ASN A 504 7.42 23.85 -36.02
C ASN A 504 6.91 24.75 -37.12
N ARG A 505 5.71 24.45 -37.67
CA ARG A 505 5.04 25.24 -38.69
C ARG A 505 3.85 25.96 -38.12
N PHE A 506 3.75 27.24 -38.30
CA PHE A 506 2.63 28.09 -37.94
C PHE A 506 1.94 28.56 -39.19
N TYR A 507 0.65 28.20 -39.32
CA TYR A 507 -0.15 28.46 -40.51
C TYR A 507 -0.79 29.86 -40.41
N GLU A 508 0.01 30.88 -40.66
CA GLU A 508 -0.36 32.29 -40.69
C GLU A 508 -0.11 32.84 -42.08
N SER A 509 -0.55 34.05 -42.39
CA SER A 509 -0.24 34.68 -43.65
C SER A 509 0.80 35.80 -43.43
N PRO A 510 2.08 35.58 -43.79
CA PRO A 510 2.69 34.37 -44.39
C PRO A 510 2.97 33.23 -43.39
N ASP A 511 2.97 31.98 -43.84
CA ASP A 511 3.34 30.81 -43.05
C ASP A 511 4.77 30.94 -42.50
N THR A 512 4.93 30.63 -41.21
CA THR A 512 6.23 30.66 -40.52
C THR A 512 6.70 29.27 -40.10
N THR A 513 7.96 28.95 -40.38
CA THR A 513 8.59 27.70 -39.97
C THR A 513 9.77 27.98 -39.04
N ILE A 514 9.81 27.37 -37.89
CA ILE A 514 10.85 27.52 -36.85
C ILE A 514 11.49 26.17 -36.57
N GLY A 515 12.80 26.06 -36.87
CA GLY A 515 13.60 24.88 -36.50
C GLY A 515 14.23 25.08 -35.09
N ILE A 516 14.19 24.03 -34.29
CA ILE A 516 14.87 23.93 -32.99
C ILE A 516 15.83 22.75 -33.08
N ASP A 517 17.11 22.99 -32.73
CA ASP A 517 18.12 21.94 -32.56
C ASP A 517 18.94 22.31 -31.31
N GLN A 518 18.74 21.57 -30.19
CA GLN A 518 19.31 21.96 -28.91
C GLN A 518 19.71 20.74 -28.05
N LEU A 519 20.70 20.95 -27.19
CA LEU A 519 21.10 20.05 -26.11
C LEU A 519 20.81 20.72 -24.77
N THR A 520 20.03 20.05 -23.93
CA THR A 520 19.75 20.48 -22.55
C THR A 520 20.42 19.51 -21.58
N ALA A 521 21.41 19.99 -20.83
CA ALA A 521 22.04 19.29 -19.71
C ALA A 521 21.37 19.74 -18.40
N SER A 522 20.91 18.79 -17.59
CA SER A 522 20.22 19.07 -16.33
C SER A 522 20.79 18.26 -15.18
N LYS A 523 20.99 18.92 -14.03
CA LYS A 523 21.38 18.28 -12.77
C LYS A 523 20.46 18.76 -11.65
N ASN A 524 19.78 17.81 -10.99
CA ASN A 524 18.89 18.08 -9.88
C ASN A 524 19.32 17.25 -8.68
N THR A 525 19.56 17.91 -7.53
CA THR A 525 19.92 17.24 -6.28
C THR A 525 19.01 17.75 -5.17
N GLY A 526 18.33 16.86 -4.47
CA GLY A 526 17.51 17.17 -3.30
C GLY A 526 18.04 16.38 -2.10
N SER A 527 18.41 17.07 -1.03
CA SER A 527 18.88 16.47 0.22
C SER A 527 17.99 16.95 1.36
N THR A 528 17.46 16.04 2.17
CA THR A 528 16.67 16.35 3.35
C THR A 528 17.25 15.63 4.57
N TYR A 529 17.60 16.40 5.59
CA TYR A 529 18.02 15.91 6.90
C TYR A 529 16.93 16.23 7.90
N LYS A 530 16.48 15.23 8.65
CA LYS A 530 15.41 15.37 9.63
C LYS A 530 15.78 14.66 10.92
N ALA A 531 15.62 15.33 12.04
CA ALA A 531 15.65 14.72 13.35
C ALA A 531 14.24 14.79 13.97
N GLU A 532 13.85 13.78 14.72
CA GLU A 532 12.53 13.68 15.33
C GLU A 532 12.67 13.16 16.76
N PHE A 533 12.49 14.06 17.72
CA PHE A 533 12.57 13.78 19.16
C PHE A 533 11.15 13.64 19.70
N ASN A 534 10.86 12.54 20.38
CA ASN A 534 9.57 12.34 21.05
C ASN A 534 9.80 11.87 22.49
N TYR A 535 9.19 12.57 23.42
CA TYR A 535 9.12 12.19 24.82
C TYR A 535 7.66 12.00 25.23
N THR A 536 7.36 10.88 25.87
CA THR A 536 6.00 10.61 26.37
C THR A 536 5.99 10.47 27.87
N GLU A 537 4.99 11.07 28.51
CA GLU A 537 4.78 11.04 29.96
C GLU A 537 3.36 10.58 30.28
N PRO A 538 3.17 9.52 31.09
CA PRO A 538 1.85 9.10 31.55
C PRO A 538 1.21 10.11 32.49
N SER A 539 -0.08 10.38 32.29
CA SER A 539 -0.92 11.29 33.07
C SER A 539 -2.13 10.52 33.60
N GLY A 540 -2.11 10.22 34.91
CA GLY A 540 -3.10 9.37 35.52
C GLY A 540 -3.08 7.92 35.00
N LYS A 541 -4.20 7.19 35.20
CA LYS A 541 -4.29 5.75 34.86
C LYS A 541 -4.38 5.51 33.33
N ASN A 542 -4.96 6.44 32.60
CA ASN A 542 -5.37 6.23 31.19
C ASN A 542 -4.93 7.35 30.24
N GLY A 543 -4.28 8.38 30.73
CA GLY A 543 -3.80 9.55 29.97
C GLY A 543 -2.32 9.47 29.67
N GLN A 544 -1.89 10.13 28.61
CA GLN A 544 -0.49 10.23 28.19
C GLN A 544 -0.29 11.52 27.39
N TRP A 545 0.76 12.28 27.73
CA TRP A 545 1.23 13.42 26.97
C TRP A 545 2.39 12.99 26.06
N GLN A 546 2.49 13.61 24.90
CA GLN A 546 3.68 13.56 24.07
C GLN A 546 4.14 14.99 23.75
N ILE A 547 5.41 15.23 24.00
CA ILE A 547 6.13 16.41 23.55
C ILE A 547 7.02 15.95 22.41
N SER A 548 6.95 16.64 21.28
CA SER A 548 7.76 16.35 20.10
C SER A 548 8.49 17.58 19.59
N TYR A 549 9.64 17.36 18.96
CA TYR A 549 10.36 18.39 18.23
C TYR A 549 10.98 17.82 16.99
N GLN A 550 10.67 18.42 15.84
CA GLN A 550 11.05 17.91 14.51
C GLN A 550 11.74 19.01 13.70
N PRO A 551 13.05 19.28 13.91
CA PRO A 551 13.82 20.10 13.00
C PRO A 551 14.08 19.36 11.70
N SER A 552 14.03 20.08 10.58
CA SER A 552 14.43 19.56 9.28
C SER A 552 15.11 20.63 8.43
N TYR A 553 16.10 20.19 7.68
CA TYR A 553 16.81 20.98 6.68
C TYR A 553 16.68 20.30 5.33
N THR A 554 16.13 21.02 4.35
CA THR A 554 16.00 20.52 2.97
C THR A 554 16.72 21.47 2.04
N ARG A 555 17.60 20.92 1.19
CA ARG A 555 18.29 21.66 0.13
C ARG A 555 17.94 21.03 -1.21
N ASN A 556 17.46 21.87 -2.14
CA ASN A 556 17.20 21.49 -3.52
C ASN A 556 18.09 22.32 -4.44
N TYR A 557 19.01 21.67 -5.12
CA TYR A 557 19.85 22.27 -6.16
C TYR A 557 19.32 21.88 -7.52
N SER A 558 19.19 22.82 -8.42
CA SER A 558 18.76 22.58 -9.79
C SER A 558 19.60 23.41 -10.76
N GLU A 559 20.16 22.73 -11.72
CA GLU A 559 20.92 23.32 -12.82
C GLU A 559 20.35 22.80 -14.14
N ARG A 560 20.12 23.69 -15.08
CA ARG A 560 19.69 23.40 -16.43
C ARG A 560 20.41 24.33 -17.39
N PHE A 561 21.20 23.77 -18.30
CA PHE A 561 21.87 24.52 -19.37
C PHE A 561 21.44 23.98 -20.73
N THR A 562 20.82 24.87 -21.52
CA THR A 562 20.38 24.57 -22.87
C THR A 562 21.29 25.28 -23.87
N ARG A 563 21.84 24.53 -24.81
CA ARG A 563 22.73 25.04 -25.86
C ARG A 563 22.13 24.68 -27.21
N SER A 564 22.06 25.67 -28.10
CA SER A 564 21.64 25.49 -29.48
C SER A 564 22.80 24.98 -30.33
N TYR A 565 22.46 24.17 -31.35
CA TYR A 565 23.41 23.69 -32.32
C TYR A 565 23.93 24.87 -33.17
N ASP A 566 25.25 24.93 -33.33
CA ASP A 566 25.91 25.89 -34.23
C ASP A 566 26.43 25.15 -35.45
N SER A 567 25.92 25.51 -36.64
CA SER A 567 26.30 24.89 -37.87
C SER A 567 27.75 25.18 -38.29
N SER A 568 28.32 26.29 -37.82
CA SER A 568 29.68 26.71 -38.15
C SER A 568 30.71 25.83 -37.39
N SER A 569 30.49 25.62 -36.08
CA SER A 569 31.32 24.78 -35.21
C SER A 569 30.91 23.30 -35.22
N ARG A 570 29.75 22.97 -35.81
CA ARG A 570 29.11 21.63 -35.77
C ARG A 570 28.97 21.08 -34.32
N ALA A 571 28.70 21.95 -33.36
CA ALA A 571 28.60 21.61 -31.96
C ALA A 571 27.51 22.40 -31.24
N TYR A 572 27.06 21.90 -30.06
CA TYR A 572 26.12 22.59 -29.19
C TYR A 572 26.88 23.54 -28.28
N GLN A 573 27.14 24.78 -28.73
CA GLN A 573 27.97 25.75 -28.00
C GLN A 573 27.21 27.01 -27.56
N ARG A 574 26.24 27.46 -28.35
CA ARG A 574 25.53 28.73 -28.07
C ARG A 574 24.57 28.54 -26.93
N LEU A 575 24.93 29.05 -25.74
CA LEU A 575 24.07 29.03 -24.57
C LEU A 575 22.82 29.88 -24.76
N ASP A 576 21.66 29.27 -24.47
CA ASP A 576 20.39 29.97 -24.42
C ASP A 576 20.07 30.35 -22.99
N THR A 577 20.15 31.65 -22.66
CA THR A 577 19.96 32.15 -21.32
C THR A 577 18.52 32.11 -20.82
N LEU A 578 17.51 32.11 -21.74
CA LEU A 578 16.09 32.00 -21.38
C LEU A 578 15.70 30.58 -21.02
N LEU A 579 16.42 29.60 -21.60
CA LEU A 579 16.21 28.18 -21.38
C LEU A 579 17.17 27.61 -20.32
N SER A 580 18.03 28.45 -19.72
CA SER A 580 19.08 28.00 -18.80
C SER A 580 18.96 28.72 -17.47
N ASN A 581 19.13 27.98 -16.39
CA ASN A 581 19.30 28.58 -15.08
C ASN A 581 20.05 27.66 -14.11
N ARG A 582 20.49 28.26 -13.00
CA ARG A 582 21.04 27.54 -11.85
C ARG A 582 20.56 28.20 -10.56
N PHE A 583 19.98 27.38 -9.67
CA PHE A 583 19.50 27.87 -8.40
C PHE A 583 19.49 26.81 -7.30
N THR A 584 19.49 27.28 -6.06
CA THR A 584 19.41 26.48 -4.84
C THR A 584 18.25 26.98 -3.99
N ASN A 585 17.35 26.07 -3.59
CA ASN A 585 16.34 26.36 -2.58
C ASN A 585 16.65 25.59 -1.30
N THR A 586 16.71 26.30 -0.18
CA THR A 586 16.86 25.74 1.14
C THR A 586 15.61 25.99 1.98
N PHE A 587 15.19 24.98 2.72
CA PHE A 587 14.08 25.07 3.67
C PHE A 587 14.58 24.65 5.04
N PHE A 588 14.49 25.55 5.98
CA PHE A 588 14.79 25.26 7.37
C PHE A 588 13.49 25.27 8.16
N THR A 589 13.12 24.13 8.74
CA THR A 589 11.82 23.96 9.42
C THR A 589 12.01 23.53 10.87
N HIS A 590 11.36 24.26 11.78
CA HIS A 590 11.21 23.90 13.19
C HIS A 590 9.77 23.53 13.47
N ARG A 591 9.56 22.36 14.11
CA ARG A 591 8.20 21.85 14.36
C ARG A 591 8.07 21.23 15.76
N PRO A 592 7.94 22.07 16.82
CA PRO A 592 7.54 21.59 18.13
C PRO A 592 6.06 21.17 18.12
N GLY A 593 5.72 20.15 18.91
CA GLY A 593 4.37 19.62 19.02
C GLY A 593 4.02 19.17 20.44
N LEU A 594 2.74 19.31 20.77
CA LEU A 594 2.15 18.83 22.01
C LEU A 594 0.89 18.03 21.70
N LEU A 595 0.85 16.78 22.15
CA LEU A 595 -0.28 15.87 21.96
C LEU A 595 -0.69 15.27 23.29
N TYR A 596 -2.00 15.08 23.46
CA TYR A 596 -2.59 14.36 24.58
C TYR A 596 -3.38 13.17 24.07
N ARG A 597 -3.21 12.02 24.71
CA ARG A 597 -3.92 10.80 24.40
C ARG A 597 -4.61 10.26 25.64
N ARG A 598 -5.85 9.78 25.48
CA ARG A 598 -6.61 9.10 26.52
C ARG A 598 -7.13 7.76 26.00
N ARG A 599 -6.88 6.71 26.76
CA ARG A 599 -7.39 5.36 26.48
C ARG A 599 -8.48 5.00 27.49
N GLY A 600 -9.62 4.52 27.02
CA GLY A 600 -10.63 3.85 27.80
C GLY A 600 -10.69 2.37 27.42
N THR A 601 -11.64 1.65 28.01
CA THR A 601 -11.88 0.23 27.69
C THR A 601 -12.26 0.03 26.24
N ASN A 602 -13.10 0.95 25.70
CA ASN A 602 -13.66 0.84 24.36
C ASN A 602 -13.25 1.98 23.44
N PHE A 603 -12.49 2.97 23.91
CA PHE A 603 -12.07 4.10 23.09
C PHE A 603 -10.60 4.43 23.25
N ASN A 604 -10.05 5.08 22.21
CA ASN A 604 -8.73 5.70 22.18
C ASN A 604 -8.88 7.05 21.49
N ALA A 605 -8.61 8.13 22.23
CA ALA A 605 -8.71 9.50 21.75
C ALA A 605 -7.36 10.17 21.82
N MET A 606 -7.00 10.94 20.80
CA MET A 606 -5.79 11.76 20.72
C MET A 606 -6.16 13.13 20.15
N LEU A 607 -5.63 14.17 20.78
CA LEU A 607 -5.77 15.55 20.34
C LEU A 607 -4.46 16.29 20.55
N GLY A 608 -4.08 17.14 19.64
CA GLY A 608 -2.90 17.98 19.77
C GLY A 608 -2.67 18.87 18.59
N PHE A 609 -1.53 19.56 18.59
CA PHE A 609 -1.11 20.43 17.52
C PHE A 609 0.41 20.44 17.41
N ASN A 610 0.89 20.82 16.24
CA ASN A 610 2.27 21.20 16.00
C ASN A 610 2.30 22.67 15.57
N LEU A 611 3.28 23.43 16.07
CA LEU A 611 3.60 24.75 15.55
C LEU A 611 4.72 24.57 14.53
N GLN A 612 4.59 25.16 13.37
CA GLN A 612 5.59 25.03 12.31
C GLN A 612 6.10 26.39 11.88
N TRP A 613 7.40 26.61 12.02
CA TRP A 613 8.13 27.72 11.41
C TRP A 613 8.98 27.15 10.29
N THR A 614 8.84 27.71 9.09
CA THR A 614 9.65 27.33 7.93
C THR A 614 10.19 28.58 7.29
N GLU A 615 11.49 28.62 7.05
CA GLU A 615 12.14 29.65 6.24
C GLU A 615 12.53 29.02 4.90
N LEU A 616 12.04 29.62 3.82
CA LEU A 616 12.49 29.35 2.46
C LEU A 616 13.54 30.39 2.09
N ARG A 617 14.72 29.95 1.68
CA ARG A 617 15.73 30.78 1.02
C ARG A 617 15.99 30.18 -0.37
N GLY A 618 15.78 31.01 -1.39
CA GLY A 618 16.04 30.69 -2.79
C GLY A 618 17.18 31.59 -3.31
N ASP A 619 18.27 30.95 -3.70
CA ASP A 619 19.46 31.61 -4.26
C ASP A 619 19.57 31.21 -5.73
N GLN A 620 19.37 32.13 -6.65
CA GLN A 620 19.63 31.98 -8.09
C GLN A 620 20.94 32.67 -8.43
N ASP A 621 21.82 32.00 -9.15
CA ASP A 621 23.12 32.53 -9.57
C ASP A 621 23.31 32.58 -11.10
N PHE A 622 22.35 32.05 -11.86
CA PHE A 622 22.30 32.14 -13.31
C PHE A 622 20.85 32.11 -13.81
N PRO A 623 20.46 32.92 -14.85
CA PRO A 623 21.25 33.86 -15.66
C PRO A 623 21.55 35.20 -14.97
N TYR A 624 20.89 35.48 -13.87
CA TYR A 624 21.15 36.66 -13.02
C TYR A 624 21.10 36.25 -11.55
N THR A 625 21.78 36.99 -10.71
CA THR A 625 21.80 36.77 -9.27
C THR A 625 20.51 37.30 -8.63
N SER A 626 19.80 36.44 -7.91
CA SER A 626 18.58 36.80 -7.16
C SER A 626 18.50 35.99 -5.88
N GLU A 627 18.10 36.64 -4.79
CA GLU A 627 17.85 35.99 -3.50
C GLU A 627 16.40 36.26 -3.09
N ILE A 628 15.72 35.21 -2.61
CA ILE A 628 14.36 35.27 -2.08
C ILE A 628 14.36 34.63 -0.70
N ILE A 629 13.86 35.35 0.32
CA ILE A 629 13.68 34.83 1.68
C ILE A 629 12.21 34.96 2.04
N GLN A 630 11.58 33.84 2.36
CA GLN A 630 10.16 33.79 2.75
C GLN A 630 9.96 32.95 4.03
N PRO A 631 9.56 33.60 5.14
CA PRO A 631 9.19 32.91 6.37
C PRO A 631 7.72 32.48 6.33
N PHE A 632 7.44 31.31 6.86
CA PHE A 632 6.08 30.76 7.01
C PHE A 632 5.85 30.32 8.45
N PHE A 633 4.66 30.62 8.97
CA PHE A 633 4.19 30.11 10.26
C PHE A 633 2.84 29.43 10.10
N ASN A 634 2.69 28.22 10.68
CA ASN A 634 1.45 27.46 10.64
C ASN A 634 1.19 26.75 11.97
N ILE A 635 -0.09 26.68 12.33
CA ILE A 635 -0.57 25.85 13.42
C ILE A 635 -1.19 24.62 12.76
N LEU A 636 -0.72 23.42 13.14
CA LEU A 636 -1.09 22.15 12.54
C LEU A 636 -1.81 21.26 13.55
N PRO A 637 -3.14 21.47 13.76
CA PRO A 637 -3.92 20.63 14.65
C PRO A 637 -4.05 19.18 14.09
N THR A 638 -4.13 18.21 15.02
CA THR A 638 -4.39 16.81 14.73
C THR A 638 -5.31 16.22 15.78
N ALA A 639 -6.22 15.34 15.36
CA ALA A 639 -7.13 14.63 16.26
C ALA A 639 -7.38 13.21 15.76
N MET A 640 -7.51 12.26 16.67
CA MET A 640 -7.90 10.89 16.38
C MET A 640 -8.87 10.41 17.44
N TYR A 641 -9.94 9.75 17.00
CA TYR A 641 -10.89 9.09 17.88
C TYR A 641 -11.20 7.70 17.32
N GLN A 642 -10.93 6.68 18.13
CA GLN A 642 -11.25 5.30 17.80
C GLN A 642 -12.21 4.77 18.88
N TYR A 643 -13.31 4.17 18.45
CA TYR A 643 -14.30 3.61 19.35
C TYR A 643 -14.67 2.18 18.94
N ARG A 644 -14.57 1.25 19.88
CA ARG A 644 -15.02 -0.13 19.72
C ARG A 644 -16.46 -0.23 20.20
N ILE A 645 -17.40 -0.27 19.25
CA ILE A 645 -18.84 -0.38 19.57
C ILE A 645 -19.09 -1.72 20.27
N ASN A 646 -18.52 -2.79 19.73
CA ASN A 646 -18.56 -4.14 20.31
C ASN A 646 -17.36 -4.96 19.76
N GLN A 647 -17.30 -6.28 20.04
CA GLN A 647 -16.24 -7.17 19.57
C GLN A 647 -16.20 -7.34 18.01
N ARG A 648 -17.25 -6.93 17.31
CA ARG A 648 -17.42 -7.12 15.86
C ARG A 648 -17.30 -5.83 15.08
N SER A 649 -17.43 -4.66 15.74
CA SER A 649 -17.49 -3.38 15.05
C SER A 649 -16.65 -2.31 15.73
N ASN A 650 -15.97 -1.51 14.90
CA ASN A 650 -15.21 -0.34 15.33
C ASN A 650 -15.47 0.85 14.40
N VAL A 651 -15.26 2.03 14.93
CA VAL A 651 -15.24 3.30 14.20
C VAL A 651 -13.91 3.99 14.51
N ARG A 652 -13.29 4.57 13.50
CA ARG A 652 -12.10 5.42 13.63
C ARG A 652 -12.31 6.72 12.86
N PHE A 653 -12.08 7.82 13.54
CA PHE A 653 -12.05 9.16 12.97
C PHE A 653 -10.64 9.72 13.12
N PHE A 654 -10.14 10.35 12.08
CA PHE A 654 -8.83 10.98 12.06
C PHE A 654 -8.90 12.32 11.33
N TYR A 655 -8.36 13.36 11.95
CA TYR A 655 -8.20 14.71 11.41
C TYR A 655 -6.74 15.11 11.48
N ARG A 656 -6.21 15.66 10.41
CA ARG A 656 -4.84 16.17 10.33
C ARG A 656 -4.75 17.35 9.40
N THR A 657 -3.86 18.28 9.74
CA THR A 657 -3.42 19.35 8.86
C THR A 657 -1.96 19.18 8.46
N SER A 658 -1.59 19.68 7.30
CA SER A 658 -0.23 19.65 6.77
C SER A 658 -0.01 20.79 5.78
N THR A 659 1.24 21.15 5.57
CA THR A 659 1.66 22.10 4.52
C THR A 659 2.50 21.38 3.49
N ASN A 660 2.43 21.84 2.23
CA ASN A 660 3.30 21.37 1.15
C ASN A 660 4.03 22.54 0.55
N LEU A 661 5.33 22.39 0.45
CA LEU A 661 6.19 23.38 -0.16
C LEU A 661 6.17 23.24 -1.68
N PRO A 662 6.28 24.34 -2.45
CA PRO A 662 6.47 24.26 -3.89
C PRO A 662 7.70 23.44 -4.25
N SER A 663 7.65 22.71 -5.35
CA SER A 663 8.82 21.99 -5.85
C SER A 663 9.83 22.94 -6.50
N ALA A 664 11.09 22.49 -6.59
CA ALA A 664 12.13 23.24 -7.27
C ALA A 664 11.72 23.66 -8.70
N SER A 665 11.17 22.72 -9.48
CA SER A 665 10.71 23.02 -10.85
C SER A 665 9.51 23.99 -10.92
N GLN A 666 8.69 24.06 -9.87
CA GLN A 666 7.59 25.02 -9.82
C GLN A 666 8.06 26.44 -9.47
N LEU A 667 9.15 26.57 -8.74
CA LEU A 667 9.74 27.86 -8.39
C LEU A 667 10.67 28.40 -9.48
N GLN A 668 11.12 27.55 -10.39
CA GLN A 668 12.15 27.87 -11.38
C GLN A 668 11.57 28.62 -12.58
N GLU A 669 11.87 29.92 -12.69
CA GLU A 669 11.41 30.79 -13.79
C GLU A 669 12.23 30.59 -15.08
N VAL A 670 12.38 29.33 -15.52
CA VAL A 670 13.02 28.98 -16.79
C VAL A 670 12.01 28.27 -17.68
N VAL A 671 12.06 28.59 -18.97
CA VAL A 671 11.14 28.00 -19.95
C VAL A 671 11.57 26.58 -20.27
N ASP A 672 10.63 25.64 -20.16
CA ASP A 672 10.75 24.31 -20.72
C ASP A 672 10.03 24.26 -22.07
N ASN A 673 10.82 24.15 -23.12
CA ASN A 673 10.37 24.08 -24.52
C ASN A 673 10.55 22.67 -25.13
N SER A 674 10.62 21.65 -24.29
CA SER A 674 10.70 20.23 -24.75
C SER A 674 9.52 19.83 -25.65
N ASN A 675 8.37 20.48 -25.48
CA ASN A 675 7.30 20.56 -26.48
C ASN A 675 7.10 22.02 -26.87
N PRO A 676 7.52 22.43 -28.07
CA PRO A 676 7.45 23.84 -28.49
C PRO A 676 6.04 24.42 -28.59
N LEU A 677 5.03 23.55 -28.68
CA LEU A 677 3.62 23.96 -28.68
C LEU A 677 3.02 24.03 -27.26
N LEU A 678 3.70 23.50 -26.26
CA LEU A 678 3.27 23.43 -24.86
C LEU A 678 4.41 23.88 -23.93
N LEU A 679 4.66 25.18 -23.85
CA LEU A 679 5.71 25.76 -23.02
C LEU A 679 5.33 25.68 -21.55
N ASN A 680 6.29 25.41 -20.69
CA ASN A 680 6.11 25.46 -19.25
C ASN A 680 7.13 26.38 -18.61
N VAL A 681 6.72 27.15 -17.61
CA VAL A 681 7.59 28.05 -16.83
C VAL A 681 7.19 27.99 -15.36
N GLY A 682 8.14 28.06 -14.44
CA GLY A 682 7.86 28.11 -13.01
C GLY A 682 7.42 29.51 -12.54
N ASN A 683 7.22 29.66 -11.23
CA ASN A 683 6.81 30.89 -10.56
C ASN A 683 7.49 30.97 -9.19
N SER A 684 8.46 31.85 -9.05
CA SER A 684 9.21 32.07 -7.80
C SER A 684 8.35 32.63 -6.65
N LYS A 685 7.18 33.21 -6.97
CA LYS A 685 6.25 33.83 -6.00
C LYS A 685 5.30 32.83 -5.34
N LEU A 686 5.44 31.54 -5.62
CA LEU A 686 4.58 30.52 -5.03
C LEU A 686 4.79 30.43 -3.52
N VAL A 687 3.66 30.34 -2.81
CA VAL A 687 3.64 30.06 -1.37
C VAL A 687 3.23 28.61 -1.12
N GLN A 688 3.52 28.11 0.09
CA GLN A 688 3.11 26.77 0.49
C GLN A 688 1.58 26.62 0.55
N ASP A 689 1.07 25.45 0.19
CA ASP A 689 -0.33 25.11 0.44
C ASP A 689 -0.57 24.70 1.90
N PHE A 690 -1.81 24.84 2.36
CA PHE A 690 -2.27 24.38 3.66
C PHE A 690 -3.42 23.39 3.46
N SER A 691 -3.15 22.12 3.75
CA SER A 691 -4.08 21.01 3.52
C SER A 691 -4.72 20.54 4.82
N GLN A 692 -6.04 20.32 4.78
CA GLN A 692 -6.86 19.76 5.86
C GLN A 692 -7.41 18.42 5.41
N PHE A 693 -7.15 17.39 6.19
CA PHE A 693 -7.54 16.02 5.90
C PHE A 693 -8.38 15.43 7.02
N VAL A 694 -9.54 14.89 6.66
CA VAL A 694 -10.47 14.18 7.56
C VAL A 694 -10.76 12.81 6.98
N VAL A 695 -10.75 11.77 7.80
CA VAL A 695 -11.24 10.45 7.42
C VAL A 695 -12.02 9.80 8.55
N GLY A 696 -13.20 9.28 8.23
CA GLY A 696 -13.99 8.40 9.09
C GLY A 696 -14.02 7.01 8.50
N ARG A 697 -13.78 5.97 9.31
CA ARG A 697 -13.78 4.56 8.91
C ARG A 697 -14.69 3.76 9.82
N TYR A 698 -15.44 2.83 9.24
CA TYR A 698 -16.26 1.85 9.94
C TYR A 698 -15.90 0.45 9.48
N GLY A 699 -15.67 -0.45 10.41
CA GLY A 699 -15.43 -1.86 10.16
C GLY A 699 -16.35 -2.73 11.00
N TRP A 700 -16.99 -3.72 10.37
CA TRP A 700 -17.80 -4.74 11.04
C TRP A 700 -17.56 -6.11 10.42
N SER A 701 -17.45 -7.14 11.26
CA SER A 701 -17.36 -8.51 10.78
C SER A 701 -18.06 -9.48 11.74
N LYS A 702 -18.75 -10.47 11.16
CA LYS A 702 -19.41 -11.54 11.90
C LYS A 702 -18.75 -12.88 11.59
N ALA A 703 -17.90 -13.31 12.51
CA ALA A 703 -17.08 -14.50 12.35
C ALA A 703 -17.85 -15.80 12.07
N SER A 704 -19.07 -15.95 12.63
CA SER A 704 -19.91 -17.16 12.47
C SER A 704 -20.51 -17.32 11.08
N SER A 705 -20.87 -16.20 10.42
CA SER A 705 -21.42 -16.21 9.06
C SER A 705 -20.37 -15.90 7.99
N GLY A 706 -19.20 -15.32 8.36
CA GLY A 706 -18.18 -14.88 7.41
C GLY A 706 -18.52 -13.56 6.71
N GLU A 707 -19.55 -12.87 7.19
CA GLU A 707 -19.96 -11.56 6.66
C GLU A 707 -19.03 -10.44 7.14
N SER A 708 -18.80 -9.45 6.29
CA SER A 708 -18.01 -8.27 6.64
C SER A 708 -18.53 -7.03 5.92
N ILE A 709 -18.49 -5.91 6.64
CA ILE A 709 -18.77 -4.57 6.11
C ILE A 709 -17.56 -3.71 6.40
N PHE A 710 -17.14 -2.96 5.39
CA PHE A 710 -16.17 -1.89 5.54
C PHE A 710 -16.69 -0.64 4.84
N ALA A 711 -16.56 0.51 5.48
CA ALA A 711 -16.92 1.79 4.90
C ALA A 711 -15.93 2.87 5.34
N PHE A 712 -15.64 3.82 4.45
CA PHE A 712 -14.97 5.05 4.82
C PHE A 712 -15.52 6.26 4.07
N VAL A 713 -15.36 7.43 4.68
CA VAL A 713 -15.57 8.74 4.06
C VAL A 713 -14.34 9.58 4.37
N MET A 714 -13.81 10.22 3.34
CA MET A 714 -12.64 11.06 3.38
C MET A 714 -12.93 12.43 2.79
N HIS A 715 -12.44 13.49 3.43
CA HIS A 715 -12.45 14.85 2.90
C HIS A 715 -11.06 15.44 2.96
N ASN A 716 -10.59 16.02 1.84
CA ASN A 716 -9.37 16.81 1.75
C ASN A 716 -9.67 18.16 1.12
N ARG A 717 -9.18 19.23 1.75
CA ARG A 717 -9.27 20.62 1.27
C ARG A 717 -7.89 21.26 1.36
N ALA A 718 -7.49 22.01 0.35
CA ALA A 718 -6.28 22.82 0.39
C ALA A 718 -6.61 24.29 0.16
N ASN A 719 -6.01 25.15 0.99
CA ASN A 719 -5.93 26.58 0.77
C ASN A 719 -4.56 26.88 0.13
N ASN A 720 -4.49 27.92 -0.69
CA ASN A 720 -3.31 28.24 -1.49
C ASN A 720 -2.83 27.04 -2.34
N TYR A 721 -3.76 26.26 -2.85
CA TYR A 721 -3.43 25.12 -3.71
C TYR A 721 -2.61 25.58 -4.91
N ILE A 722 -1.53 24.86 -5.22
CA ILE A 722 -0.70 25.16 -6.39
C ILE A 722 -1.39 24.57 -7.61
N ALA A 723 -2.12 25.43 -8.33
CA ALA A 723 -2.87 25.16 -9.53
C ALA A 723 -2.06 25.56 -10.79
N ASN A 724 -2.58 25.25 -11.97
CA ASN A 724 -2.01 25.69 -13.23
C ASN A 724 -2.76 26.92 -13.78
N SER A 725 -2.01 27.86 -14.35
CA SER A 725 -2.47 28.92 -15.23
C SER A 725 -2.02 28.59 -16.65
N THR A 726 -2.97 28.32 -17.54
CA THR A 726 -2.72 28.03 -18.95
C THR A 726 -3.12 29.22 -19.79
N PHE A 727 -2.13 29.84 -20.44
CA PHE A 727 -2.36 30.85 -21.48
C PHE A 727 -2.33 30.17 -22.84
N ILE A 728 -3.39 30.35 -23.62
CA ILE A 728 -3.56 29.85 -24.98
C ILE A 728 -3.49 31.05 -25.93
N ALA A 729 -2.41 31.13 -26.70
CA ALA A 729 -2.17 32.28 -27.58
C ALA A 729 -3.12 32.29 -28.79
N GLN A 730 -3.94 33.31 -28.90
CA GLN A 730 -4.81 33.55 -30.06
C GLN A 730 -4.11 34.34 -31.18
N ALA A 731 -3.03 35.00 -30.84
CA ALA A 731 -2.12 35.71 -31.74
C ALA A 731 -0.71 35.61 -31.16
N ASP A 732 0.31 35.89 -31.96
CA ASP A 732 1.69 36.00 -31.47
C ASP A 732 1.75 37.00 -30.31
N THR A 733 2.24 36.56 -29.18
CA THR A 733 2.23 37.33 -27.93
C THR A 733 3.56 37.19 -27.20
N VAL A 734 3.98 38.20 -26.49
CA VAL A 734 5.13 38.15 -25.55
C VAL A 734 4.60 38.31 -24.15
N LEU A 735 4.80 37.30 -23.29
CA LEU A 735 4.41 37.27 -21.87
C LEU A 735 5.69 37.13 -21.03
N ASP A 736 5.98 38.13 -20.19
CA ASP A 736 7.15 38.11 -19.30
C ASP A 736 8.47 37.81 -20.07
N GLY A 737 8.63 38.35 -21.30
CA GLY A 737 9.78 38.10 -22.16
C GLY A 737 9.77 36.78 -22.93
N ILE A 738 8.74 35.92 -22.71
CA ILE A 738 8.58 34.63 -23.40
C ILE A 738 7.71 34.87 -24.63
N ARG A 739 8.23 34.55 -25.81
CA ARG A 739 7.45 34.57 -27.05
C ARG A 739 6.57 33.33 -27.14
N VAL A 740 5.27 33.49 -27.13
CA VAL A 740 4.27 32.43 -27.31
C VAL A 740 3.58 32.67 -28.67
N LEU A 741 3.80 31.77 -29.58
CA LEU A 741 3.26 31.89 -30.94
C LEU A 741 1.79 31.48 -30.96
N ARG A 742 1.03 31.94 -31.95
CA ARG A 742 -0.38 31.62 -32.10
C ARG A 742 -0.65 30.10 -32.06
N GLY A 743 -1.63 29.71 -31.25
CA GLY A 743 -1.96 28.30 -31.03
C GLY A 743 -1.03 27.53 -30.10
N ALA A 744 0.12 28.09 -29.74
CA ALA A 744 0.94 27.54 -28.68
C ALA A 744 0.39 27.95 -27.29
N GLN A 745 0.85 27.25 -26.27
CA GLN A 745 0.38 27.43 -24.89
C GLN A 745 1.53 27.68 -23.94
N LEU A 746 1.27 28.48 -22.90
CA LEU A 746 2.21 28.70 -21.80
C LEU A 746 1.52 28.31 -20.47
N ASN A 747 2.08 27.33 -19.79
CA ASN A 747 1.63 26.90 -18.49
C ASN A 747 2.53 27.46 -17.39
N ARG A 748 1.91 28.01 -16.33
CA ARG A 748 2.60 28.54 -15.15
C ARG A 748 1.87 28.10 -13.87
N PRO A 749 2.55 27.60 -12.83
CA PRO A 749 1.92 27.29 -11.55
C PRO A 749 1.54 28.58 -10.81
N VAL A 750 0.36 28.58 -10.18
CA VAL A 750 -0.18 29.71 -9.39
C VAL A 750 -0.86 29.19 -8.13
N ASN A 751 -0.88 30.00 -7.05
CA ASN A 751 -1.65 29.64 -5.87
C ASN A 751 -3.11 30.03 -6.04
N MET A 752 -4.02 29.09 -5.80
CA MET A 752 -5.47 29.29 -5.87
C MET A 752 -6.20 28.56 -4.74
N ASP A 753 -7.27 29.17 -4.26
CA ASP A 753 -8.20 28.51 -3.34
C ASP A 753 -9.26 27.71 -4.09
N GLY A 754 -9.87 26.75 -3.38
CA GLY A 754 -11.02 26.01 -3.90
C GLY A 754 -10.77 24.54 -4.20
N TYR A 755 -9.55 24.04 -4.02
CA TYR A 755 -9.27 22.61 -4.11
C TYR A 755 -10.02 21.83 -3.02
N ARG A 756 -10.79 20.82 -3.44
CA ARG A 756 -11.57 19.97 -2.55
C ARG A 756 -11.73 18.57 -3.13
N VAL A 757 -11.57 17.57 -2.28
CA VAL A 757 -11.81 16.15 -2.61
C VAL A 757 -12.65 15.54 -1.49
N VAL A 758 -13.77 14.92 -1.87
CA VAL A 758 -14.55 14.05 -0.98
C VAL A 758 -14.59 12.68 -1.60
N ARG A 759 -14.33 11.62 -0.83
CA ARG A 759 -14.43 10.23 -1.29
C ARG A 759 -15.17 9.39 -0.28
N SER A 760 -16.04 8.54 -0.76
CA SER A 760 -16.62 7.46 0.03
C SER A 760 -16.36 6.12 -0.63
N PHE A 761 -16.29 5.10 0.19
CA PHE A 761 -16.19 3.72 -0.24
C PHE A 761 -16.95 2.83 0.74
N PHE A 762 -17.66 1.87 0.19
CA PHE A 762 -18.40 0.85 0.92
C PHE A 762 -18.09 -0.52 0.31
N SER A 763 -17.91 -1.52 1.15
CA SER A 763 -17.73 -2.91 0.73
C SER A 763 -18.50 -3.83 1.65
N TYR A 764 -19.24 -4.78 1.05
CA TYR A 764 -19.98 -5.83 1.74
C TYR A 764 -19.58 -7.20 1.20
N GLY A 765 -19.06 -8.06 2.05
CA GLY A 765 -18.66 -9.42 1.72
C GLY A 765 -19.53 -10.45 2.43
N ILE A 766 -20.03 -11.44 1.69
CA ILE A 766 -20.86 -12.51 2.21
C ILE A 766 -20.57 -13.84 1.51
N PRO A 767 -20.40 -14.97 2.26
CA PRO A 767 -20.36 -16.29 1.65
C PRO A 767 -21.78 -16.76 1.25
N VAL A 768 -21.97 -17.04 -0.03
CA VAL A 768 -23.22 -17.56 -0.60
C VAL A 768 -23.18 -19.09 -0.56
N LYS A 769 -23.68 -19.67 0.54
CA LYS A 769 -23.58 -21.11 0.81
C LYS A 769 -24.20 -22.00 -0.27
N LYS A 770 -25.35 -21.60 -0.85
CA LYS A 770 -26.02 -22.33 -1.93
C LYS A 770 -25.16 -22.47 -3.17
N LEU A 771 -24.41 -21.42 -3.54
CA LEU A 771 -23.50 -21.40 -4.68
C LEU A 771 -22.08 -21.86 -4.32
N LYS A 772 -21.82 -22.18 -3.06
CA LYS A 772 -20.45 -22.44 -2.55
C LYS A 772 -19.46 -21.39 -3.07
N SER A 773 -19.82 -20.14 -2.94
CA SER A 773 -19.09 -19.00 -3.49
C SER A 773 -19.07 -17.84 -2.49
N ASN A 774 -18.14 -16.91 -2.66
CA ASN A 774 -18.08 -15.67 -1.91
C ASN A 774 -18.54 -14.52 -2.83
N PHE A 775 -19.47 -13.71 -2.34
CA PHE A 775 -19.92 -12.49 -3.00
C PHE A 775 -19.32 -11.29 -2.30
N ASN A 776 -18.77 -10.34 -3.07
CA ASN A 776 -18.28 -9.07 -2.61
C ASN A 776 -18.90 -7.95 -3.46
N GLY A 777 -19.75 -7.13 -2.83
CA GLY A 777 -20.28 -5.91 -3.41
C GLY A 777 -19.51 -4.71 -2.89
N ASN A 778 -19.22 -3.75 -3.75
CA ASN A 778 -18.54 -2.51 -3.38
C ASN A 778 -19.11 -1.35 -4.17
N GLY A 779 -18.99 -0.16 -3.60
CA GLY A 779 -19.45 1.06 -4.24
C GLY A 779 -18.88 2.29 -3.54
N GLY A 780 -19.02 3.42 -4.21
CA GLY A 780 -18.57 4.68 -3.65
C GLY A 780 -18.96 5.87 -4.51
N VAL A 781 -18.85 7.03 -3.88
CA VAL A 781 -19.05 8.32 -4.53
C VAL A 781 -17.82 9.16 -4.24
N SER A 782 -17.25 9.77 -5.26
CA SER A 782 -16.19 10.77 -5.07
C SER A 782 -16.54 12.07 -5.78
N TYR A 783 -16.21 13.17 -5.15
CA TYR A 783 -16.29 14.52 -5.68
C TYR A 783 -14.89 15.13 -5.65
N THR A 784 -14.46 15.68 -6.76
CA THR A 784 -13.20 16.39 -6.89
C THR A 784 -13.44 17.75 -7.53
N ARG A 785 -12.95 18.81 -6.90
CA ARG A 785 -12.92 20.17 -7.44
C ARG A 785 -11.46 20.62 -7.54
N VAL A 786 -11.01 20.93 -8.75
CA VAL A 786 -9.66 21.42 -9.03
C VAL A 786 -9.76 22.85 -9.60
N PRO A 787 -9.13 23.84 -8.93
CA PRO A 787 -9.04 25.20 -9.44
C PRO A 787 -7.93 25.35 -10.47
N GLY A 788 -8.07 26.25 -11.43
CA GLY A 788 -7.04 26.64 -12.39
C GLY A 788 -7.39 27.97 -13.07
N LEU A 789 -6.47 28.51 -13.87
CA LEU A 789 -6.72 29.67 -14.72
C LEU A 789 -6.62 29.27 -16.19
N VAL A 790 -7.54 29.75 -17.02
CA VAL A 790 -7.49 29.64 -18.46
C VAL A 790 -7.59 31.04 -19.05
N ASN A 791 -6.54 31.50 -19.72
CA ASN A 791 -6.43 32.89 -20.22
C ASN A 791 -6.80 33.95 -19.15
N GLY A 792 -6.31 33.74 -17.92
CA GLY A 792 -6.55 34.66 -16.80
C GLY A 792 -7.89 34.49 -16.08
N LEU A 793 -8.80 33.66 -16.58
CA LEU A 793 -10.11 33.41 -15.98
C LEU A 793 -10.09 32.17 -15.07
N ALA A 794 -10.67 32.31 -13.88
CA ALA A 794 -10.75 31.20 -12.93
C ALA A 794 -11.68 30.10 -13.47
N ASN A 795 -11.15 28.90 -13.60
CA ASN A 795 -11.90 27.70 -13.93
C ASN A 795 -11.85 26.72 -12.75
N PHE A 796 -13.00 26.09 -12.49
CA PHE A 796 -13.11 25.02 -11.52
C PHE A 796 -13.63 23.77 -12.25
N ALA A 797 -12.76 22.80 -12.41
CA ALA A 797 -13.16 21.48 -12.88
C ALA A 797 -13.78 20.69 -11.73
N ASN A 798 -15.07 20.37 -11.82
CA ASN A 798 -15.80 19.58 -10.85
C ASN A 798 -16.10 18.21 -11.45
N THR A 799 -15.64 17.16 -10.78
CA THR A 799 -15.86 15.79 -11.21
C THR A 799 -16.57 15.00 -10.11
N TRP A 800 -17.75 14.48 -10.38
CA TRP A 800 -18.40 13.45 -9.60
C TRP A 800 -18.11 12.10 -10.23
N ASN A 801 -17.60 11.17 -9.45
CA ASN A 801 -17.42 9.77 -9.87
C ASN A 801 -18.33 8.89 -9.01
N LEU A 802 -19.24 8.18 -9.66
CA LEU A 802 -20.11 7.17 -9.07
C LEU A 802 -19.57 5.80 -9.48
N ASN A 803 -19.15 4.99 -8.53
CA ASN A 803 -18.64 3.66 -8.81
C ASN A 803 -19.46 2.58 -8.10
N ALA A 804 -19.68 1.47 -8.80
CA ALA A 804 -20.30 0.27 -8.26
C ALA A 804 -19.62 -0.96 -8.83
N GLY A 805 -19.46 -2.00 -8.02
CA GLY A 805 -18.83 -3.23 -8.46
C GLY A 805 -19.32 -4.45 -7.67
N ALA A 806 -19.26 -5.59 -8.31
CA ALA A 806 -19.60 -6.87 -7.72
C ALA A 806 -18.62 -7.95 -8.18
N VAL A 807 -18.22 -8.82 -7.24
CA VAL A 807 -17.35 -9.97 -7.51
C VAL A 807 -17.97 -11.21 -6.88
N LEU A 808 -18.15 -12.25 -7.68
CA LEU A 808 -18.54 -13.58 -7.24
C LEU A 808 -17.37 -14.52 -7.49
N SER A 809 -16.78 -15.06 -6.43
CA SER A 809 -15.65 -15.99 -6.52
C SER A 809 -16.01 -17.37 -5.96
N SER A 810 -15.61 -18.43 -6.66
CA SER A 810 -15.87 -19.82 -6.26
C SER A 810 -15.15 -20.18 -4.95
N ASN A 811 -15.80 -21.01 -4.15
CA ASN A 811 -15.22 -21.65 -2.97
C ASN A 811 -15.64 -23.12 -2.90
N ILE A 812 -15.77 -23.78 -4.06
CA ILE A 812 -16.30 -25.13 -4.22
C ILE A 812 -15.25 -26.16 -3.77
N ASN A 813 -14.13 -26.20 -4.47
CA ASN A 813 -13.01 -27.11 -4.18
C ASN A 813 -11.72 -26.59 -4.87
N GLU A 814 -10.63 -27.35 -4.79
CA GLU A 814 -9.33 -26.98 -5.39
C GLU A 814 -9.27 -27.24 -6.92
N LEU A 815 -10.26 -27.97 -7.49
CA LEU A 815 -10.29 -28.35 -8.90
C LEU A 815 -11.10 -27.37 -9.76
N VAL A 816 -12.06 -26.68 -9.15
CA VAL A 816 -12.94 -25.74 -9.83
C VAL A 816 -12.75 -24.37 -9.22
N ASP A 817 -12.22 -23.46 -10.02
CA ASP A 817 -12.02 -22.07 -9.64
C ASP A 817 -12.63 -21.15 -10.69
N PHE A 818 -13.60 -20.31 -10.31
CA PHE A 818 -14.12 -19.26 -11.16
C PHE A 818 -14.27 -17.95 -10.41
N THR A 819 -14.20 -16.86 -11.15
CA THR A 819 -14.48 -15.53 -10.67
C THR A 819 -15.23 -14.77 -11.74
N LEU A 820 -16.38 -14.22 -11.36
CA LEU A 820 -17.16 -13.30 -12.17
C LEU A 820 -17.04 -11.93 -11.51
N SER A 821 -16.74 -10.91 -12.27
CA SER A 821 -16.69 -9.54 -11.78
C SER A 821 -17.34 -8.58 -12.76
N TYR A 822 -17.99 -7.56 -12.23
CA TYR A 822 -18.50 -6.43 -12.98
C TYR A 822 -18.26 -5.16 -12.19
N SER A 823 -17.92 -4.09 -12.89
CA SER A 823 -17.79 -2.75 -12.33
C SER A 823 -18.23 -1.69 -13.33
N ALA A 824 -18.84 -0.63 -12.83
CA ALA A 824 -19.23 0.54 -13.57
C ALA A 824 -18.75 1.80 -12.86
N ASN A 825 -18.19 2.74 -13.62
CA ASN A 825 -17.74 4.05 -13.17
C ASN A 825 -18.39 5.11 -14.05
N TYR A 826 -19.26 5.91 -13.47
CA TYR A 826 -19.89 7.02 -14.16
C TYR A 826 -19.29 8.33 -13.67
N ASN A 827 -18.76 9.12 -14.59
CA ASN A 827 -18.11 10.40 -14.33
C ASN A 827 -18.96 11.53 -14.88
N LEU A 828 -19.36 12.45 -14.01
CA LEU A 828 -20.03 13.70 -14.34
C LEU A 828 -18.99 14.81 -14.22
N VAL A 829 -18.68 15.46 -15.31
CA VAL A 829 -17.63 16.49 -15.38
C VAL A 829 -18.25 17.82 -15.80
N THR A 830 -18.09 18.83 -14.95
CA THR A 830 -18.56 20.20 -15.22
C THR A 830 -17.42 21.19 -15.02
N ASN A 831 -17.40 22.25 -15.81
CA ASN A 831 -16.41 23.31 -15.77
C ASN A 831 -17.09 24.67 -15.69
N THR A 832 -16.50 25.64 -15.00
CA THR A 832 -17.07 26.97 -14.82
C THR A 832 -16.87 27.89 -16.03
N VAL A 833 -15.80 27.67 -16.80
CA VAL A 833 -15.49 28.46 -18.00
C VAL A 833 -16.27 27.93 -19.22
N ARG A 834 -16.62 26.66 -19.27
CA ARG A 834 -17.31 26.02 -20.39
C ARG A 834 -18.48 25.19 -19.86
N VAL A 835 -19.59 25.87 -19.62
CA VAL A 835 -20.79 25.29 -19.00
C VAL A 835 -21.58 24.41 -19.98
N ASP A 836 -21.44 24.66 -21.29
CA ASP A 836 -22.30 24.05 -22.34
C ASP A 836 -21.79 22.71 -22.86
N GLN A 837 -20.68 22.19 -22.33
CA GLN A 837 -20.09 20.93 -22.80
C GLN A 837 -20.14 19.87 -21.71
N ASP A 838 -21.03 18.92 -21.87
CA ASP A 838 -21.11 17.70 -21.06
C ASP A 838 -19.95 16.75 -21.43
N ASN A 839 -18.96 16.66 -20.55
CA ASN A 839 -17.87 15.70 -20.66
C ASN A 839 -18.12 14.44 -19.82
N ASN A 840 -19.39 14.05 -19.69
CA ASN A 840 -19.81 12.90 -18.92
C ASN A 840 -19.45 11.61 -19.65
N TYR A 841 -18.93 10.65 -18.92
CA TYR A 841 -18.61 9.37 -19.50
C TYR A 841 -18.85 8.22 -18.53
N LEU A 842 -19.24 7.08 -19.09
CA LEU A 842 -19.40 5.82 -18.38
C LEU A 842 -18.30 4.86 -18.84
N GLN A 843 -17.62 4.25 -17.88
CA GLN A 843 -16.73 3.13 -18.11
C GLN A 843 -17.30 1.89 -17.43
N GLN A 844 -17.41 0.80 -18.19
CA GLN A 844 -17.87 -0.50 -17.70
C GLN A 844 -16.80 -1.55 -17.93
N THR A 845 -16.62 -2.44 -16.98
CA THR A 845 -15.71 -3.58 -17.12
C THR A 845 -16.39 -4.82 -16.56
N GLY A 846 -16.50 -5.84 -17.37
CA GLY A 846 -16.98 -7.16 -16.98
C GLY A 846 -15.88 -8.19 -17.17
N SER A 847 -15.67 -9.13 -16.25
CA SER A 847 -14.79 -10.27 -16.49
C SER A 847 -15.35 -11.57 -15.96
N ALA A 848 -15.13 -12.63 -16.74
CA ALA A 848 -15.43 -14.02 -16.37
C ALA A 848 -14.15 -14.84 -16.51
N ARG A 849 -13.69 -15.39 -15.40
CA ARG A 849 -12.52 -16.26 -15.35
C ARG A 849 -12.94 -17.63 -14.87
N GLY A 850 -12.43 -18.66 -15.53
CA GLY A 850 -12.60 -20.06 -15.14
C GLY A 850 -11.28 -20.81 -15.19
N ASN A 851 -11.05 -21.67 -14.20
CA ASN A 851 -9.94 -22.62 -14.18
C ASN A 851 -10.49 -23.95 -13.67
N LEU A 852 -10.52 -24.93 -14.56
CA LEU A 852 -11.01 -26.27 -14.28
C LEU A 852 -9.83 -27.24 -14.35
N GLN A 853 -9.55 -27.91 -13.25
CA GLN A 853 -8.55 -28.97 -13.17
C GLN A 853 -9.26 -30.35 -13.00
N ARG A 854 -8.87 -31.34 -13.77
CA ARG A 854 -9.31 -32.74 -13.57
C ARG A 854 -8.27 -33.52 -12.76
N LYS A 855 -8.71 -34.51 -12.03
CA LYS A 855 -7.81 -35.43 -11.28
C LYS A 855 -6.84 -36.17 -12.21
N SER A 856 -7.20 -36.37 -13.47
CA SER A 856 -6.37 -36.95 -14.53
C SER A 856 -5.20 -36.06 -14.97
N GLY A 857 -5.08 -34.80 -14.46
CA GLY A 857 -4.02 -33.89 -14.79
C GLY A 857 -4.40 -32.81 -15.80
N TRP A 858 -5.51 -32.93 -16.52
CA TRP A 858 -5.93 -31.88 -17.46
C TRP A 858 -6.34 -30.59 -16.76
N VAL A 859 -5.90 -29.46 -17.31
CA VAL A 859 -6.21 -28.11 -16.84
C VAL A 859 -6.76 -27.27 -17.99
N PHE A 860 -7.95 -26.71 -17.79
CA PHE A 860 -8.58 -25.79 -18.74
C PHE A 860 -8.70 -24.43 -18.06
N SER A 861 -8.22 -23.39 -18.70
CA SER A 861 -8.30 -22.02 -18.21
C SER A 861 -8.86 -21.10 -19.29
N THR A 862 -9.75 -20.21 -18.90
CA THR A 862 -10.31 -19.18 -19.79
C THR A 862 -10.51 -17.89 -19.01
N GLU A 863 -10.35 -16.78 -19.68
CA GLU A 863 -10.63 -15.46 -19.16
C GLU A 863 -11.21 -14.59 -20.27
N LEU A 864 -12.41 -14.11 -20.07
CA LEU A 864 -13.11 -13.19 -20.94
C LEU A 864 -13.26 -11.86 -20.20
N SER A 865 -12.75 -10.78 -20.76
CA SER A 865 -12.84 -9.44 -20.17
C SER A 865 -13.41 -8.45 -21.19
N TYR A 866 -14.51 -7.81 -20.84
CA TYR A 866 -15.14 -6.74 -21.59
C TYR A 866 -14.81 -5.41 -20.97
N THR A 867 -14.38 -4.43 -21.77
CA THR A 867 -14.27 -3.03 -21.38
C THR A 867 -15.04 -2.18 -22.37
N GLY A 868 -15.95 -1.37 -21.85
CA GLY A 868 -16.78 -0.46 -22.64
C GLY A 868 -16.73 0.94 -22.08
N PHE A 869 -16.64 1.91 -22.98
CA PHE A 869 -16.76 3.33 -22.69
C PHE A 869 -17.96 3.89 -23.46
N SER A 870 -18.60 4.90 -22.89
CA SER A 870 -19.58 5.74 -23.58
C SER A 870 -19.39 7.19 -23.19
N GLY A 871 -19.60 8.14 -24.11
CA GLY A 871 -19.36 9.56 -23.89
C GLY A 871 -17.92 10.00 -24.19
N LEU A 872 -17.14 9.19 -24.93
CA LEU A 872 -15.82 9.57 -25.47
C LEU A 872 -15.94 10.09 -26.89
N ASP A 873 -14.88 10.75 -27.39
CA ASP A 873 -14.83 11.19 -28.79
C ASP A 873 -14.90 10.02 -29.77
N ALA A 874 -15.54 10.24 -30.92
CA ALA A 874 -15.83 9.22 -31.92
C ALA A 874 -14.58 8.60 -32.59
N GLY A 875 -13.40 9.21 -32.42
CA GLY A 875 -12.12 8.76 -32.99
C GLY A 875 -11.53 7.49 -32.38
N PHE A 876 -12.08 7.00 -31.28
CA PHE A 876 -11.53 5.85 -30.57
C PHE A 876 -12.47 4.64 -30.56
N ARG A 877 -11.89 3.45 -30.55
CA ARG A 877 -12.66 2.22 -30.34
C ARG A 877 -13.06 2.15 -28.85
N GLN A 878 -14.34 2.37 -28.57
CA GLN A 878 -14.88 2.52 -27.23
C GLN A 878 -15.22 1.19 -26.54
N ASN A 879 -15.32 0.09 -27.28
CA ASN A 879 -15.66 -1.22 -26.74
C ASN A 879 -14.71 -2.28 -27.25
N PHE A 880 -14.19 -3.11 -26.35
CA PHE A 880 -13.31 -4.22 -26.69
C PHE A 880 -13.49 -5.40 -25.74
N LEU A 881 -13.29 -6.59 -26.31
CA LEU A 881 -13.42 -7.86 -25.67
C LEU A 881 -12.08 -8.61 -25.74
N LEU A 882 -11.46 -8.84 -24.61
CA LEU A 882 -10.22 -9.61 -24.47
C LEU A 882 -10.57 -11.04 -24.07
N TRP A 883 -10.26 -12.01 -24.92
CA TRP A 883 -10.45 -13.43 -24.62
C TRP A 883 -9.13 -14.18 -24.61
N ASN A 884 -8.78 -14.71 -23.46
CA ASN A 884 -7.61 -15.55 -23.24
C ASN A 884 -8.07 -16.98 -22.92
N ALA A 885 -7.36 -17.97 -23.47
CA ALA A 885 -7.67 -19.38 -23.21
C ALA A 885 -6.39 -20.21 -23.07
N GLY A 886 -6.48 -21.33 -22.38
CA GLY A 886 -5.36 -22.24 -22.23
C GLY A 886 -5.78 -23.66 -21.87
N ILE A 887 -5.04 -24.60 -22.41
CA ILE A 887 -5.17 -26.04 -22.11
C ILE A 887 -3.80 -26.54 -21.64
N GLY A 888 -3.80 -27.28 -20.55
CA GLY A 888 -2.58 -27.84 -19.97
C GLY A 888 -2.76 -29.26 -19.49
N TYR A 889 -1.63 -29.91 -19.30
CA TYR A 889 -1.57 -31.24 -18.72
C TYR A 889 -0.50 -31.30 -17.64
N LYS A 890 -0.90 -31.71 -16.43
CA LYS A 890 -0.04 -31.90 -15.27
C LYS A 890 0.41 -33.38 -15.21
N PHE A 891 1.71 -33.51 -15.01
CA PHE A 891 2.37 -34.82 -14.97
C PHE A 891 3.42 -34.82 -13.84
N LEU A 892 4.21 -35.88 -13.70
CA LEU A 892 5.11 -36.19 -12.59
C LEU A 892 4.36 -36.47 -11.28
N LYS A 893 5.09 -37.10 -10.35
CA LYS A 893 4.58 -37.38 -9.01
C LYS A 893 4.11 -36.10 -8.31
N ASP A 894 2.93 -36.12 -7.70
CA ASP A 894 2.27 -34.96 -7.07
C ASP A 894 1.90 -33.84 -8.06
N GLN A 895 1.81 -34.13 -9.37
CA GLN A 895 1.47 -33.16 -10.40
C GLN A 895 2.39 -31.93 -10.40
N LYS A 896 3.72 -32.14 -10.20
CA LYS A 896 4.70 -31.05 -10.11
C LYS A 896 5.07 -30.43 -11.44
N GLY A 897 4.99 -31.20 -12.54
CA GLY A 897 5.25 -30.72 -13.89
C GLY A 897 3.96 -30.37 -14.60
N GLU A 898 3.96 -29.31 -15.40
CA GLU A 898 2.83 -28.90 -16.24
C GLU A 898 3.32 -28.40 -17.58
N PHE A 899 2.79 -28.95 -18.69
CA PHE A 899 2.81 -28.28 -19.99
C PHE A 899 1.49 -27.57 -20.20
N ARG A 900 1.53 -26.34 -20.71
CA ARG A 900 0.35 -25.53 -20.99
C ARG A 900 0.49 -24.76 -22.29
N LEU A 901 -0.43 -24.98 -23.24
CA LEU A 901 -0.62 -24.13 -24.41
C LEU A 901 -1.58 -22.99 -24.03
N THR A 902 -1.13 -21.75 -24.22
CA THR A 902 -1.93 -20.55 -23.91
C THR A 902 -2.10 -19.71 -25.16
N ALA A 903 -3.29 -19.17 -25.36
CA ALA A 903 -3.59 -18.18 -26.39
C ALA A 903 -4.06 -16.90 -25.71
N PHE A 904 -3.37 -15.81 -25.99
CA PHE A 904 -3.69 -14.47 -25.50
C PHE A 904 -4.41 -13.70 -26.62
N ASP A 905 -5.44 -12.93 -26.26
CA ASP A 905 -6.22 -12.07 -27.14
C ASP A 905 -6.70 -12.80 -28.41
N LEU A 906 -7.45 -13.90 -28.23
CA LEU A 906 -7.98 -14.71 -29.33
C LEU A 906 -8.77 -13.88 -30.35
N LEU A 907 -9.42 -12.81 -29.91
CA LEU A 907 -10.25 -11.94 -30.76
C LEU A 907 -9.46 -10.82 -31.44
N GLY A 908 -8.19 -10.58 -31.06
CA GLY A 908 -7.36 -9.49 -31.60
C GLY A 908 -7.92 -8.11 -31.29
N GLN A 909 -8.54 -7.95 -30.12
CA GLN A 909 -9.22 -6.71 -29.76
C GLN A 909 -8.58 -5.97 -28.58
N ASN A 910 -7.44 -6.45 -28.09
CA ASN A 910 -6.77 -5.79 -26.97
C ASN A 910 -6.44 -4.33 -27.30
N ASN A 911 -6.83 -3.41 -26.42
CA ASN A 911 -6.65 -1.96 -26.57
C ASN A 911 -6.44 -1.31 -25.21
N SER A 912 -5.77 -0.17 -25.17
CA SER A 912 -5.63 0.65 -23.98
C SER A 912 -6.14 2.05 -24.30
N LEU A 913 -7.20 2.45 -23.64
CA LEU A 913 -7.78 3.79 -23.74
C LEU A 913 -7.93 4.37 -22.34
N ASN A 914 -7.46 5.60 -22.15
CA ASN A 914 -7.56 6.31 -20.88
C ASN A 914 -8.06 7.73 -21.09
N ARG A 915 -9.07 8.16 -20.33
CA ARG A 915 -9.53 9.54 -20.25
C ARG A 915 -9.07 10.20 -18.96
N SER A 916 -8.53 11.39 -19.07
CA SER A 916 -8.21 12.26 -17.93
C SER A 916 -8.89 13.63 -18.09
N VAL A 917 -9.28 14.20 -16.96
CA VAL A 917 -9.88 15.55 -16.91
C VAL A 917 -9.04 16.39 -15.95
N THR A 918 -8.56 17.52 -16.44
CA THR A 918 -7.82 18.51 -15.66
C THR A 918 -8.65 19.77 -15.50
N GLU A 919 -8.09 20.79 -14.85
CA GLU A 919 -8.68 22.12 -14.75
C GLU A 919 -8.71 22.90 -16.07
N THR A 920 -7.95 22.45 -17.08
CA THR A 920 -7.74 23.18 -18.33
C THR A 920 -8.16 22.43 -19.59
N TYR A 921 -8.26 21.08 -19.55
CA TYR A 921 -8.62 20.25 -20.70
C TYR A 921 -9.19 18.88 -20.31
N VAL A 922 -9.83 18.23 -21.27
CA VAL A 922 -10.11 16.79 -21.30
C VAL A 922 -9.11 16.13 -22.27
N GLU A 923 -8.55 15.00 -21.90
CA GLU A 923 -7.56 14.27 -22.69
C GLU A 923 -7.92 12.80 -22.81
N ASP A 924 -7.93 12.28 -24.02
CA ASP A 924 -8.06 10.87 -24.36
C ASP A 924 -6.72 10.35 -24.93
N VAL A 925 -6.16 9.31 -24.33
CA VAL A 925 -4.92 8.68 -24.78
C VAL A 925 -5.18 7.23 -25.12
N GLN A 926 -4.94 6.86 -26.36
CA GLN A 926 -4.90 5.48 -26.83
C GLN A 926 -3.45 5.02 -26.97
N THR A 927 -3.12 3.90 -26.33
CA THR A 927 -1.78 3.30 -26.41
C THR A 927 -1.85 1.95 -27.11
N ARG A 928 -0.93 1.70 -28.05
CA ARG A 928 -0.75 0.38 -28.64
C ARG A 928 -0.26 -0.61 -27.60
N VAL A 929 -0.96 -1.73 -27.47
CA VAL A 929 -0.67 -2.79 -26.50
C VAL A 929 -0.38 -4.11 -27.20
N LEU A 930 0.13 -5.08 -26.43
CA LEU A 930 0.42 -6.43 -26.91
C LEU A 930 -0.86 -7.10 -27.45
N GLN A 931 -0.78 -7.62 -28.66
CA GLN A 931 -1.89 -8.28 -29.36
C GLN A 931 -1.74 -9.80 -29.31
N ARG A 932 -2.60 -10.52 -30.05
CA ARG A 932 -2.73 -11.97 -30.08
C ARG A 932 -1.41 -12.70 -30.25
N TYR A 933 -1.14 -13.64 -29.35
CA TYR A 933 -0.06 -14.61 -29.47
C TYR A 933 -0.46 -15.98 -28.90
N ILE A 934 0.24 -17.01 -29.34
CA ILE A 934 0.09 -18.39 -28.81
C ILE A 934 1.45 -18.80 -28.24
N MET A 935 1.47 -19.44 -27.06
CA MET A 935 2.69 -19.80 -26.35
C MET A 935 2.54 -21.18 -25.68
N LEU A 936 3.55 -22.03 -25.84
CA LEU A 936 3.70 -23.26 -25.06
C LEU A 936 4.57 -22.99 -23.83
N ASN A 937 4.05 -23.33 -22.67
CA ASN A 937 4.70 -23.11 -21.36
C ASN A 937 4.98 -24.43 -20.67
N PHE A 938 6.13 -24.53 -20.06
CA PHE A 938 6.46 -25.58 -19.09
C PHE A 938 6.63 -24.97 -17.71
N THR A 939 6.04 -25.58 -16.68
CA THR A 939 6.18 -25.17 -15.28
C THR A 939 6.51 -26.38 -14.40
N TYR A 940 7.50 -26.21 -13.52
CA TYR A 940 7.85 -27.19 -12.51
C TYR A 940 7.68 -26.61 -11.11
N ASN A 941 6.79 -27.18 -10.30
CA ASN A 941 6.48 -26.75 -8.95
C ASN A 941 7.34 -27.49 -7.91
N ILE A 942 8.14 -26.75 -7.16
CA ILE A 942 9.02 -27.25 -6.11
C ILE A 942 8.25 -27.29 -4.79
N ARG A 943 8.15 -28.45 -4.15
CA ARG A 943 7.44 -28.65 -2.88
C ARG A 943 8.17 -29.68 -2.02
N LYS A 944 9.15 -29.22 -1.25
CA LYS A 944 9.93 -30.03 -0.30
C LYS A 944 9.79 -29.44 1.09
N PHE A 945 8.79 -29.86 1.86
CA PHE A 945 8.58 -29.45 3.25
C PHE A 945 9.17 -30.50 4.19
N LYS A 946 9.86 -30.07 5.26
CA LYS A 946 10.26 -30.97 6.34
C LYS A 946 9.05 -31.25 7.21
N ARG A 947 8.82 -32.53 7.55
CA ARG A 947 7.82 -32.89 8.56
C ARG A 947 8.24 -32.32 9.91
N PRO A 948 7.30 -31.81 10.74
CA PRO A 948 7.62 -31.46 12.13
C PRO A 948 8.21 -32.71 12.81
N ALA A 949 9.32 -32.56 13.48
CA ALA A 949 9.85 -33.60 14.36
C ALA A 949 8.86 -33.73 15.53
N GLY A 950 8.09 -34.83 15.60
CA GLY A 950 7.20 -35.08 16.72
C GLY A 950 5.83 -35.69 16.43
N LEU A 951 5.46 -35.95 15.19
CA LEU A 951 4.32 -36.80 14.92
C LEU A 951 4.85 -38.25 14.68
N PRO A 952 4.51 -39.26 15.54
CA PRO A 952 4.82 -40.64 15.27
C PRO A 952 4.21 -40.99 13.91
N GLY A 953 4.98 -41.57 13.03
CA GLY A 953 4.49 -42.16 11.80
C GLY A 953 3.53 -43.28 12.15
N GLY A 954 2.23 -42.99 12.03
CA GLY A 954 1.20 -44.04 11.99
C GLY A 954 1.45 -44.91 10.76
N GLY A 955 2.34 -45.88 10.88
CA GLY A 955 2.40 -47.02 10.02
C GLY A 955 1.17 -47.83 10.29
N MET A 956 0.10 -47.61 9.53
CA MET A 956 -0.95 -48.65 9.41
C MET A 956 -0.31 -49.85 8.67
N ASN A 957 -0.02 -50.90 9.42
CA ASN A 957 0.17 -52.21 8.88
C ASN A 957 -1.12 -52.62 8.13
N PRO A 958 -1.07 -53.01 6.86
CA PRO A 958 -2.21 -53.55 6.17
C PRO A 958 -2.29 -55.05 6.46
N MET A 959 -2.67 -55.44 7.67
CA MET A 959 -3.08 -56.78 7.97
C MET A 959 -4.15 -56.79 9.06
N MET A 960 -5.36 -57.09 8.65
CA MET A 960 -6.52 -57.65 9.28
C MET A 960 -7.82 -56.91 8.93
N MET A 961 -8.38 -57.27 7.79
CA MET A 961 -9.83 -57.32 7.63
C MET A 961 -10.26 -58.78 7.86
N PRO A 962 -11.18 -59.03 8.79
CA PRO A 962 -11.94 -60.28 8.75
C PRO A 962 -13.01 -60.21 7.64
N ARG A 963 -13.26 -61.34 7.03
CA ARG A 963 -14.25 -61.57 5.98
C ARG A 963 -15.68 -61.25 6.41
#